data_7e6b61d91513461aee70f01857f703e4
#
_entry.id   7e6b61d91513461aee70f01857f703e4
#
_cell.length_a   1.000
_cell.length_b   1.000
_cell.length_c   1.000
_cell.angle_alpha   90.00
_cell.angle_beta   90.00
_cell.angle_gamma   90.00
#
_symmetry.space_group_name_H-M   'P 1'
#
loop_
_entity.id
_entity.type
_entity.pdbx_description
1 polymer ?
#
loop_
_entity_poly.entity_id
_entity_poly.type
_entity_poly.pdbx_seq_one_letter_code
_entity_poly.pdbx_strand_id
1 'polypeptide(L)'
;MNYTEQAKEVLKIAKTVARELRHPYIGTEHLLVGLKKVYTGVAGQVLALNGVSEENIRKIIDELVSPGEGAPVTANPQMSPRLEYILEESKEEAMRLRSEETGTEHMLLAILRDVDCVAARILLTLNINLQKLCQDILVSTGADPREYMEETQEDGRRRNSVLEQYGTDLTVQAAEGKLDPVIGREKEIERLMQILSRRTKNNPCLVGEPGVGKTAVLEGLAQRIARGVVPEAMKNRRIVTMDLAGMIAGSKYRGEFEERMKRLIQEVKAAGNVILFLDEVHTIIGAGGAEGAMDASNILKPSLARGELQLIGATTIVEYRKYIEKDAALERRFQPVTVEEPTREECLEILRGLRGKYEEHHHVAVQEEALEAAVSLSERYISDRFLPDKAIDVLDEACAKVSLEGFKVPENMEELEKVIEQLSRDKEDAIRSGDMQEASLLHQEQQEAQKKLEQQKKRFQRKNARRQVCVTADDIAAVVGEWTKIPVRRLAESESARLKKLEQTLHKRVVGQEEAVTAVARAVRRGRVGLKDPSRPIGSFLFLGPTGVGKTELSKALAEALFGDEQSMIRVDMSEYMEKHSVSKMIGSPPGYVGHEDGGQLSEQVRRHPYSVVLFDEIEKAHPDVFNILLQVLDDGHITDSQGRKVDFRNTVIIMTSNAGAQAIIDPKRLGFVTKEDAAGDYKRMKSNVMNEVKLIFRPEFLNRIDEIIVFHALSADNMKKIVSMMCKEVCARAKEQLGITLHVRDSVKKYIVETGTDQKYGARPLRRAVQNLLEDKLAEAVLDGTIKRGQAVEAGLSKKEIKFIPKTTK
;
A
#
# COMPACT_ATOMS: atom_id res chain seq x y z
N MET A 1 -6.62 -17.70 -38.99
CA MET A 1 -6.97 -18.64 -40.06
C MET A 1 -7.73 -17.90 -41.15
N ASN A 2 -7.47 -18.17 -42.43
CA ASN A 2 -8.18 -17.52 -43.55
C ASN A 2 -9.49 -18.24 -43.84
N TYR A 3 -10.46 -17.53 -44.38
CA TYR A 3 -11.73 -18.12 -44.85
C TYR A 3 -11.60 -18.59 -46.29
N THR A 4 -12.20 -19.76 -46.58
CA THR A 4 -12.36 -20.23 -47.98
C THR A 4 -13.13 -19.23 -48.82
N GLU A 5 -13.01 -19.29 -50.17
CA GLU A 5 -13.76 -18.40 -51.06
C GLU A 5 -15.30 -18.58 -50.90
N GLN A 6 -15.76 -19.81 -50.64
CA GLN A 6 -17.14 -20.12 -50.35
C GLN A 6 -17.62 -19.48 -49.03
N ALA A 7 -16.81 -19.53 -47.98
CA ALA A 7 -17.12 -18.90 -46.70
C ALA A 7 -17.17 -17.35 -46.82
N LYS A 8 -16.27 -16.74 -47.62
CA LYS A 8 -16.34 -15.29 -47.94
C LYS A 8 -17.60 -14.92 -48.69
N GLU A 9 -18.05 -15.77 -49.60
CA GLU A 9 -19.28 -15.58 -50.36
C GLU A 9 -20.50 -15.64 -49.43
N VAL A 10 -20.52 -16.59 -48.49
CA VAL A 10 -21.56 -16.68 -47.44
C VAL A 10 -21.71 -15.38 -46.67
N LEU A 11 -20.58 -14.78 -46.24
CA LEU A 11 -20.58 -13.52 -45.49
C LEU A 11 -21.09 -12.33 -46.33
N LYS A 12 -20.77 -12.31 -47.66
CA LYS A 12 -21.31 -11.30 -48.56
C LYS A 12 -22.82 -11.45 -48.73
N ILE A 13 -23.30 -12.67 -48.87
CA ILE A 13 -24.74 -12.97 -48.99
C ILE A 13 -25.45 -12.62 -47.69
N ALA A 14 -24.92 -12.98 -46.52
CA ALA A 14 -25.48 -12.63 -45.22
C ALA A 14 -25.65 -11.10 -45.06
N LYS A 15 -24.65 -10.33 -45.48
CA LYS A 15 -24.75 -8.86 -45.54
C LYS A 15 -25.83 -8.36 -46.47
N THR A 16 -26.00 -8.98 -47.62
CA THR A 16 -27.05 -8.62 -48.61
C THR A 16 -28.43 -8.92 -48.07
N VAL A 17 -28.61 -10.12 -47.47
CA VAL A 17 -29.88 -10.54 -46.85
C VAL A 17 -30.27 -9.62 -45.68
N ALA A 18 -29.35 -9.23 -44.83
CA ALA A 18 -29.61 -8.26 -43.74
C ALA A 18 -30.14 -6.91 -44.31
N ARG A 19 -29.63 -6.47 -45.47
CA ARG A 19 -30.10 -5.26 -46.15
C ARG A 19 -31.49 -5.44 -46.77
N GLU A 20 -31.75 -6.59 -47.42
CA GLU A 20 -33.05 -6.94 -47.98
C GLU A 20 -34.15 -6.93 -46.92
N LEU A 21 -33.84 -7.52 -45.74
CA LEU A 21 -34.76 -7.60 -44.61
C LEU A 21 -34.81 -6.30 -43.76
N ARG A 22 -34.03 -5.26 -44.13
CA ARG A 22 -33.95 -3.96 -43.45
C ARG A 22 -33.54 -4.09 -41.98
N HIS A 23 -32.69 -5.05 -41.63
CA HIS A 23 -32.18 -5.19 -40.29
C HIS A 23 -31.00 -4.25 -40.04
N PRO A 24 -30.86 -3.66 -38.82
CA PRO A 24 -29.79 -2.71 -38.51
C PRO A 24 -28.43 -3.39 -38.29
N TYR A 25 -28.39 -4.72 -38.14
CA TYR A 25 -27.20 -5.54 -37.90
C TYR A 25 -27.25 -6.83 -38.74
N ILE A 26 -26.05 -7.45 -38.88
CA ILE A 26 -25.93 -8.77 -39.46
C ILE A 26 -25.90 -9.77 -38.30
N GLY A 27 -26.93 -10.64 -38.20
CA GLY A 27 -27.01 -11.65 -37.15
C GLY A 27 -26.71 -13.06 -37.66
N THR A 28 -26.80 -14.07 -36.79
CA THR A 28 -26.57 -15.49 -37.10
C THR A 28 -27.65 -16.06 -38.05
N GLU A 29 -28.86 -15.53 -38.01
CA GLU A 29 -29.98 -15.83 -38.95
C GLU A 29 -29.62 -15.49 -40.39
N HIS A 30 -28.97 -14.36 -40.65
CA HIS A 30 -28.51 -13.96 -41.97
C HIS A 30 -27.37 -14.86 -42.46
N LEU A 31 -26.48 -15.27 -41.53
CA LEU A 31 -25.43 -16.24 -41.84
C LEU A 31 -26.01 -17.58 -42.26
N LEU A 32 -27.08 -18.06 -41.60
CA LEU A 32 -27.77 -19.32 -41.95
C LEU A 32 -28.38 -19.27 -43.36
N VAL A 33 -29.00 -18.15 -43.76
CA VAL A 33 -29.48 -17.94 -45.12
C VAL A 33 -28.32 -17.95 -46.11
N GLY A 34 -27.20 -17.30 -45.77
CA GLY A 34 -25.99 -17.30 -46.60
C GLY A 34 -25.45 -18.71 -46.82
N LEU A 35 -25.33 -19.50 -45.76
CA LEU A 35 -24.89 -20.89 -45.81
C LEU A 35 -25.81 -21.76 -46.70
N LYS A 36 -27.12 -21.51 -46.66
CA LYS A 36 -28.07 -22.25 -47.51
C LYS A 36 -27.97 -21.84 -48.98
N LYS A 37 -27.68 -20.57 -49.28
CA LYS A 37 -27.59 -20.11 -50.70
C LYS A 37 -26.32 -20.61 -51.40
N VAL A 38 -25.24 -20.81 -50.71
CA VAL A 38 -24.00 -21.31 -51.30
C VAL A 38 -24.03 -22.83 -51.40
N TYR A 39 -24.68 -23.31 -52.41
CA TYR A 39 -24.87 -24.73 -52.68
C TYR A 39 -23.56 -25.51 -52.95
N THR A 40 -22.52 -24.83 -53.36
CA THR A 40 -21.21 -25.42 -53.61
C THR A 40 -20.44 -25.76 -52.31
N GLY A 41 -20.86 -25.21 -51.18
CA GLY A 41 -20.26 -25.46 -49.86
C GLY A 41 -20.91 -26.70 -49.18
N VAL A 42 -20.13 -27.37 -48.32
CA VAL A 42 -20.60 -28.55 -47.55
C VAL A 42 -21.82 -28.22 -46.71
N ALA A 43 -21.86 -27.09 -46.03
CA ALA A 43 -23.03 -26.68 -45.25
C ALA A 43 -24.29 -26.53 -46.06
N GLY A 44 -24.21 -25.89 -47.23
CA GLY A 44 -25.36 -25.74 -48.13
C GLY A 44 -25.94 -27.07 -48.62
N GLN A 45 -25.09 -28.04 -48.91
CA GLN A 45 -25.48 -29.41 -49.34
C GLN A 45 -26.14 -30.18 -48.17
N VAL A 46 -25.56 -30.16 -47.01
CA VAL A 46 -26.07 -30.87 -45.81
C VAL A 46 -27.41 -30.26 -45.35
N LEU A 47 -27.55 -28.93 -45.37
CA LEU A 47 -28.84 -28.25 -45.11
C LEU A 47 -29.91 -28.63 -46.13
N ALA A 48 -29.54 -28.83 -47.39
CA ALA A 48 -30.48 -29.29 -48.43
C ALA A 48 -30.94 -30.76 -48.23
N LEU A 49 -29.99 -31.66 -47.90
CA LEU A 49 -30.26 -33.05 -47.59
C LEU A 49 -31.24 -33.23 -46.41
N ASN A 50 -31.15 -32.34 -45.43
CA ASN A 50 -32.01 -32.31 -44.25
C ASN A 50 -33.32 -31.49 -44.45
N GLY A 51 -33.67 -31.15 -45.70
CA GLY A 51 -34.95 -30.53 -46.04
C GLY A 51 -35.11 -29.06 -45.67
N VAL A 52 -34.01 -28.37 -45.35
CA VAL A 52 -34.01 -26.92 -45.03
C VAL A 52 -34.16 -26.16 -46.35
N SER A 53 -35.21 -25.35 -46.49
CA SER A 53 -35.42 -24.45 -47.64
C SER A 53 -35.18 -22.99 -47.24
N GLU A 54 -34.70 -22.17 -48.17
CA GLU A 54 -34.51 -20.74 -47.98
C GLU A 54 -35.83 -20.03 -47.60
N GLU A 55 -36.92 -20.41 -48.26
CA GLU A 55 -38.23 -19.81 -48.01
C GLU A 55 -38.71 -20.02 -46.56
N ASN A 56 -38.46 -21.23 -46.02
CA ASN A 56 -38.86 -21.55 -44.66
C ASN A 56 -38.00 -20.79 -43.63
N ILE A 57 -36.69 -20.63 -43.88
CA ILE A 57 -35.83 -19.84 -43.05
C ILE A 57 -36.30 -18.38 -43.03
N ARG A 58 -36.56 -17.78 -44.19
CA ARG A 58 -37.03 -16.40 -44.32
C ARG A 58 -38.36 -16.15 -43.62
N LYS A 59 -39.33 -17.06 -43.75
CA LYS A 59 -40.62 -16.96 -43.03
C LYS A 59 -40.42 -16.91 -41.51
N ILE A 60 -39.55 -17.75 -40.98
CA ILE A 60 -39.31 -17.76 -39.54
C ILE A 60 -38.53 -16.53 -39.11
N ILE A 61 -37.62 -15.99 -39.93
CA ILE A 61 -36.95 -14.73 -39.65
C ILE A 61 -37.98 -13.60 -39.56
N ASP A 62 -38.90 -13.50 -40.47
CA ASP A 62 -39.96 -12.50 -40.48
C ASP A 62 -40.93 -12.63 -39.28
N GLU A 63 -41.13 -13.86 -38.75
CA GLU A 63 -41.95 -14.11 -37.58
C GLU A 63 -41.22 -13.82 -36.27
N LEU A 64 -39.91 -14.15 -36.17
CA LEU A 64 -39.13 -14.06 -34.93
C LEU A 64 -38.42 -12.72 -34.76
N VAL A 65 -38.02 -12.08 -35.83
CA VAL A 65 -37.22 -10.86 -35.86
C VAL A 65 -38.00 -9.76 -36.58
N SER A 66 -38.95 -9.15 -35.89
CA SER A 66 -39.69 -8.01 -36.44
C SER A 66 -38.75 -6.83 -36.71
N PRO A 67 -38.80 -6.20 -37.90
CA PRO A 67 -38.03 -4.99 -38.14
C PRO A 67 -38.52 -3.91 -37.20
N GLY A 68 -37.59 -3.28 -36.42
CA GLY A 68 -37.93 -2.22 -35.50
C GLY A 68 -38.56 -1.04 -36.23
N GLU A 69 -39.81 -0.72 -35.92
CA GLU A 69 -40.50 0.44 -36.48
C GLU A 69 -39.67 1.71 -36.18
N GLY A 70 -39.14 2.34 -37.26
CA GLY A 70 -38.45 3.63 -37.20
C GLY A 70 -36.91 3.59 -37.20
N ALA A 71 -36.26 2.47 -37.34
CA ALA A 71 -34.80 2.44 -37.46
C ALA A 71 -34.35 2.93 -38.87
N PRO A 72 -33.39 3.86 -38.96
CA PRO A 72 -32.85 4.30 -40.23
C PRO A 72 -32.11 3.14 -40.91
N VAL A 73 -32.44 2.87 -42.17
CA VAL A 73 -31.75 1.86 -43.00
C VAL A 73 -30.29 2.26 -43.15
N THR A 74 -29.42 1.65 -42.36
CA THR A 74 -27.97 1.89 -42.44
C THR A 74 -27.45 1.24 -43.72
N ALA A 75 -26.80 2.02 -44.57
CA ALA A 75 -26.21 1.55 -45.84
C ALA A 75 -25.16 0.43 -45.62
N ASN A 76 -24.67 0.26 -44.39
CA ASN A 76 -23.63 -0.69 -44.02
C ASN A 76 -23.92 -1.28 -42.62
N PRO A 77 -24.76 -2.36 -42.48
CA PRO A 77 -25.05 -2.96 -41.21
C PRO A 77 -23.77 -3.57 -40.57
N GLN A 78 -23.56 -3.36 -39.25
CA GLN A 78 -22.46 -3.96 -38.49
C GLN A 78 -22.81 -5.40 -38.11
N MET A 79 -21.78 -6.21 -37.85
CA MET A 79 -21.95 -7.56 -37.30
C MET A 79 -22.48 -7.49 -35.87
N SER A 80 -23.38 -8.38 -35.50
CA SER A 80 -23.80 -8.52 -34.11
C SER A 80 -22.68 -9.18 -33.27
N PRO A 81 -22.55 -8.86 -31.98
CA PRO A 81 -21.56 -9.50 -31.12
C PRO A 81 -21.66 -11.03 -31.11
N ARG A 82 -22.87 -11.55 -31.26
CA ARG A 82 -23.11 -13.00 -31.35
C ARG A 82 -22.61 -13.61 -32.65
N LEU A 83 -22.73 -12.89 -33.76
CA LEU A 83 -22.17 -13.34 -35.04
C LEU A 83 -20.64 -13.32 -35.02
N GLU A 84 -20.02 -12.29 -34.41
CA GLU A 84 -18.58 -12.23 -34.26
C GLU A 84 -18.07 -13.41 -33.42
N TYR A 85 -18.77 -13.76 -32.35
CA TYR A 85 -18.46 -14.93 -31.52
C TYR A 85 -18.54 -16.25 -32.37
N ILE A 86 -19.62 -16.46 -33.14
CA ILE A 86 -19.75 -17.65 -33.99
C ILE A 86 -18.62 -17.73 -35.03
N LEU A 87 -18.19 -16.61 -35.56
CA LEU A 87 -17.09 -16.57 -36.54
C LEU A 87 -15.74 -16.92 -35.92
N GLU A 88 -15.49 -16.51 -34.65
CA GLU A 88 -14.30 -16.96 -33.91
C GLU A 88 -14.38 -18.45 -33.60
N GLU A 89 -15.50 -18.96 -33.09
CA GLU A 89 -15.75 -20.38 -32.88
C GLU A 89 -15.54 -21.22 -34.17
N SER A 90 -15.94 -20.69 -35.33
CA SER A 90 -15.76 -21.38 -36.61
C SER A 90 -14.26 -21.58 -36.96
N LYS A 91 -13.38 -20.70 -36.50
CA LYS A 91 -11.93 -20.85 -36.68
C LYS A 91 -11.38 -21.95 -35.74
N GLU A 92 -11.90 -22.07 -34.52
CA GLU A 92 -11.53 -23.14 -33.58
C GLU A 92 -12.00 -24.49 -34.12
N GLU A 93 -13.22 -24.56 -34.69
CA GLU A 93 -13.73 -25.78 -35.32
C GLU A 93 -12.85 -26.22 -36.52
N ALA A 94 -12.34 -25.26 -37.30
CA ALA A 94 -11.43 -25.56 -38.38
C ALA A 94 -10.09 -26.13 -37.85
N MET A 95 -9.58 -25.62 -36.75
CA MET A 95 -8.36 -26.17 -36.10
C MET A 95 -8.58 -27.61 -35.58
N ARG A 96 -9.75 -27.90 -35.01
CA ARG A 96 -10.11 -29.25 -34.53
C ARG A 96 -10.18 -30.26 -35.65
N LEU A 97 -10.81 -29.87 -36.77
CA LEU A 97 -10.90 -30.70 -37.97
C LEU A 97 -9.60 -30.71 -38.78
N ARG A 98 -8.52 -30.13 -38.27
CA ARG A 98 -7.17 -30.02 -38.89
C ARG A 98 -7.23 -29.43 -40.31
N SER A 99 -8.15 -28.48 -40.54
CA SER A 99 -8.32 -27.80 -41.83
C SER A 99 -7.39 -26.58 -41.89
N GLU A 100 -6.79 -26.32 -43.06
CA GLU A 100 -5.90 -25.15 -43.25
C GLU A 100 -6.70 -23.83 -43.34
N GLU A 101 -7.94 -23.87 -43.77
CA GLU A 101 -8.82 -22.70 -43.89
C GLU A 101 -10.19 -22.95 -43.27
N THR A 102 -10.83 -21.87 -42.84
CA THR A 102 -12.19 -21.94 -42.25
C THR A 102 -13.25 -22.00 -43.41
N GLY A 103 -13.91 -23.14 -43.56
CA GLY A 103 -14.96 -23.40 -44.58
C GLY A 103 -16.38 -23.17 -44.05
N THR A 104 -17.35 -23.41 -44.93
CA THR A 104 -18.79 -23.30 -44.62
C THR A 104 -19.24 -24.33 -43.58
N GLU A 105 -18.67 -25.52 -43.59
CA GLU A 105 -18.90 -26.61 -42.62
C GLU A 105 -18.54 -26.18 -41.21
N HIS A 106 -17.41 -25.50 -41.01
CA HIS A 106 -16.97 -24.98 -39.72
C HIS A 106 -17.89 -23.90 -39.14
N MET A 107 -18.42 -23.02 -40.04
CA MET A 107 -19.41 -22.02 -39.65
C MET A 107 -20.74 -22.66 -39.21
N LEU A 108 -21.17 -23.75 -39.92
CA LEU A 108 -22.40 -24.42 -39.53
C LEU A 108 -22.21 -25.22 -38.25
N LEU A 109 -21.07 -25.89 -38.03
CA LEU A 109 -20.74 -26.56 -36.78
C LEU A 109 -20.74 -25.60 -35.60
N ALA A 110 -20.16 -24.42 -35.75
CA ALA A 110 -20.18 -23.38 -34.73
C ALA A 110 -21.60 -22.90 -34.37
N ILE A 111 -22.51 -22.79 -35.37
CA ILE A 111 -23.92 -22.48 -35.12
C ILE A 111 -24.60 -23.63 -34.36
N LEU A 112 -24.36 -24.89 -34.75
CA LEU A 112 -24.97 -26.04 -34.10
C LEU A 112 -24.53 -26.23 -32.65
N ARG A 113 -23.34 -25.78 -32.31
CA ARG A 113 -22.79 -25.81 -30.97
C ARG A 113 -23.41 -24.78 -30.05
N ASP A 114 -23.74 -23.61 -30.56
CA ASP A 114 -24.40 -22.53 -29.83
C ASP A 114 -25.94 -22.60 -29.99
N VAL A 115 -26.54 -23.45 -29.16
CA VAL A 115 -28.00 -23.70 -29.19
C VAL A 115 -28.84 -22.44 -28.91
N ASP A 116 -28.27 -21.47 -28.26
CA ASP A 116 -28.93 -20.20 -27.91
C ASP A 116 -28.90 -19.16 -29.02
N CYS A 117 -28.15 -19.35 -30.09
CA CYS A 117 -28.14 -18.43 -31.22
C CYS A 117 -29.44 -18.52 -32.06
N VAL A 118 -29.81 -17.40 -32.70
CA VAL A 118 -31.03 -17.30 -33.49
C VAL A 118 -31.04 -18.32 -34.62
N ALA A 119 -29.93 -18.58 -35.28
CA ALA A 119 -29.81 -19.58 -36.35
C ALA A 119 -30.15 -21.00 -35.87
N ALA A 120 -29.61 -21.39 -34.67
CA ALA A 120 -29.92 -22.73 -34.11
C ALA A 120 -31.42 -22.84 -33.73
N ARG A 121 -32.00 -21.78 -33.17
CA ARG A 121 -33.43 -21.74 -32.84
C ARG A 121 -34.32 -21.84 -34.09
N ILE A 122 -33.94 -21.21 -35.20
CA ILE A 122 -34.65 -21.36 -36.50
C ILE A 122 -34.60 -22.82 -36.94
N LEU A 123 -33.45 -23.49 -36.87
CA LEU A 123 -33.32 -24.91 -37.22
C LEU A 123 -34.20 -25.83 -36.34
N LEU A 124 -34.26 -25.55 -35.03
CA LEU A 124 -35.14 -26.26 -34.10
C LEU A 124 -36.61 -26.03 -34.39
N THR A 125 -37.02 -24.81 -34.74
CA THR A 125 -38.41 -24.47 -35.14
C THR A 125 -38.81 -25.18 -36.41
N LEU A 126 -37.86 -25.45 -37.31
CA LEU A 126 -38.08 -26.29 -38.51
C LEU A 126 -38.09 -27.80 -38.21
N ASN A 127 -38.08 -28.19 -36.93
CA ASN A 127 -37.99 -29.60 -36.48
C ASN A 127 -36.77 -30.34 -37.01
N ILE A 128 -35.64 -29.66 -37.24
CA ILE A 128 -34.40 -30.27 -37.68
C ILE A 128 -33.67 -30.83 -36.45
N ASN A 129 -33.23 -32.06 -36.52
CA ASN A 129 -32.42 -32.67 -35.50
C ASN A 129 -30.97 -32.17 -35.61
N LEU A 130 -30.54 -31.29 -34.69
CA LEU A 130 -29.22 -30.67 -34.70
C LEU A 130 -28.08 -31.72 -34.58
N GLN A 131 -28.31 -32.81 -33.82
CA GLN A 131 -27.30 -33.88 -33.65
C GLN A 131 -27.10 -34.64 -34.95
N LYS A 132 -28.21 -34.95 -35.69
CA LYS A 132 -28.12 -35.59 -36.97
C LYS A 132 -27.45 -34.68 -38.00
N LEU A 133 -27.78 -33.40 -38.01
CA LEU A 133 -27.17 -32.40 -38.89
C LEU A 133 -25.64 -32.32 -38.65
N CYS A 134 -25.20 -32.33 -37.40
CA CYS A 134 -23.80 -32.37 -37.02
C CYS A 134 -23.09 -33.62 -37.54
N GLN A 135 -23.70 -34.81 -37.35
CA GLN A 135 -23.18 -36.06 -37.88
C GLN A 135 -23.04 -36.06 -39.42
N ASP A 136 -24.05 -35.54 -40.13
CA ASP A 136 -24.03 -35.45 -41.60
C ASP A 136 -22.91 -34.53 -42.11
N ILE A 137 -22.58 -33.45 -41.37
CA ILE A 137 -21.46 -32.56 -41.69
C ILE A 137 -20.14 -33.32 -41.51
N LEU A 138 -19.95 -33.96 -40.33
CA LEU A 138 -18.70 -34.68 -40.00
C LEU A 138 -18.43 -35.81 -40.99
N VAL A 139 -19.46 -36.58 -41.36
CA VAL A 139 -19.35 -37.61 -42.41
C VAL A 139 -18.96 -36.99 -43.75
N SER A 140 -19.54 -35.84 -44.10
CA SER A 140 -19.25 -35.16 -45.39
C SER A 140 -17.84 -34.59 -45.43
N THR A 141 -17.24 -34.28 -44.27
CA THR A 141 -15.85 -33.78 -44.15
C THR A 141 -14.83 -34.89 -43.96
N GLY A 142 -15.28 -36.15 -43.79
CA GLY A 142 -14.44 -37.33 -43.58
C GLY A 142 -13.92 -37.47 -42.12
N ALA A 143 -14.46 -36.72 -41.19
CA ALA A 143 -14.13 -36.80 -39.73
C ALA A 143 -14.97 -37.91 -39.05
N ASP A 144 -14.38 -38.60 -38.07
CA ASP A 144 -15.13 -39.58 -37.26
C ASP A 144 -16.06 -38.87 -36.27
N PRO A 145 -17.41 -39.07 -36.41
CA PRO A 145 -18.37 -38.41 -35.50
C PRO A 145 -18.20 -38.81 -34.03
N ARG A 146 -17.64 -40.01 -33.74
CA ARG A 146 -17.41 -40.47 -32.36
C ARG A 146 -16.25 -39.73 -31.72
N GLU A 147 -15.12 -39.63 -32.39
CA GLU A 147 -13.91 -38.94 -31.92
C GLU A 147 -14.20 -37.46 -31.69
N TYR A 148 -14.91 -36.81 -32.63
CA TYR A 148 -15.36 -35.41 -32.51
C TYR A 148 -16.32 -35.21 -31.34
N MET A 149 -17.25 -36.13 -31.10
CA MET A 149 -18.19 -36.03 -29.98
C MET A 149 -17.51 -36.23 -28.62
N GLU A 150 -16.52 -37.11 -28.52
CA GLU A 150 -15.72 -37.30 -27.30
C GLU A 150 -14.86 -36.08 -26.99
N GLU A 151 -14.12 -35.54 -27.95
CA GLU A 151 -13.37 -34.30 -27.80
C GLU A 151 -14.24 -33.10 -27.42
N THR A 152 -15.44 -32.98 -28.03
CA THR A 152 -16.37 -31.90 -27.75
C THR A 152 -17.02 -32.00 -26.38
N GLN A 153 -17.25 -33.23 -25.87
CA GLN A 153 -17.75 -33.45 -24.51
C GLN A 153 -16.68 -33.15 -23.44
N GLU A 154 -15.44 -33.48 -23.71
CA GLU A 154 -14.32 -33.10 -22.82
C GLU A 154 -14.12 -31.59 -22.76
N ASP A 155 -14.15 -30.90 -23.90
CA ASP A 155 -14.03 -29.44 -23.95
C ASP A 155 -15.25 -28.70 -23.36
N GLY A 156 -16.45 -29.21 -23.57
CA GLY A 156 -17.67 -28.71 -22.93
C GLY A 156 -17.67 -28.91 -21.43
N ARG A 157 -17.08 -30.02 -20.94
CA ARG A 157 -16.84 -30.24 -19.51
C ARG A 157 -15.78 -29.26 -18.97
N ARG A 158 -14.70 -29.01 -19.70
CA ARG A 158 -13.66 -28.03 -19.32
C ARG A 158 -14.21 -26.60 -19.29
N ARG A 159 -14.92 -26.17 -20.32
CA ARG A 159 -15.51 -24.82 -20.39
C ARG A 159 -16.59 -24.56 -19.33
N ASN A 160 -17.26 -25.59 -18.81
CA ASN A 160 -18.23 -25.52 -17.71
C ASN A 160 -17.64 -25.87 -16.34
N SER A 161 -16.36 -26.21 -16.25
CA SER A 161 -15.70 -26.56 -15.00
C SER A 161 -15.47 -25.30 -14.14
N VAL A 162 -16.09 -25.26 -12.96
CA VAL A 162 -15.89 -24.18 -11.97
C VAL A 162 -14.44 -24.22 -11.48
N LEU A 163 -13.84 -25.40 -11.41
CA LEU A 163 -12.45 -25.58 -11.01
C LEU A 163 -11.46 -24.92 -11.98
N GLU A 164 -11.72 -24.98 -13.28
CA GLU A 164 -10.86 -24.37 -14.30
C GLU A 164 -11.16 -22.89 -14.52
N GLN A 165 -12.40 -22.46 -14.30
CA GLN A 165 -12.81 -21.06 -14.45
C GLN A 165 -12.28 -20.16 -13.33
N TYR A 166 -12.30 -20.64 -12.08
CA TYR A 166 -11.93 -19.87 -10.90
C TYR A 166 -10.70 -20.43 -10.16
N GLY A 167 -10.12 -21.53 -10.68
CA GLY A 167 -9.00 -22.22 -10.08
C GLY A 167 -7.69 -21.98 -10.84
N THR A 168 -6.60 -21.78 -10.11
CA THR A 168 -5.24 -21.73 -10.64
C THR A 168 -4.47 -22.94 -10.16
N ASP A 169 -3.96 -23.78 -11.07
CA ASP A 169 -3.19 -24.98 -10.73
C ASP A 169 -1.72 -24.62 -10.46
N LEU A 170 -1.34 -24.59 -9.19
CA LEU A 170 0.03 -24.30 -8.76
C LEU A 170 1.00 -25.43 -9.14
N THR A 171 0.54 -26.67 -9.25
CA THR A 171 1.40 -27.81 -9.60
C THR A 171 1.83 -27.73 -11.07
N VAL A 172 0.92 -27.28 -11.95
CA VAL A 172 1.24 -27.02 -13.36
C VAL A 172 2.20 -25.83 -13.49
N GLN A 173 1.93 -24.72 -12.78
CA GLN A 173 2.82 -23.58 -12.79
C GLN A 173 4.22 -23.94 -12.26
N ALA A 174 4.30 -24.81 -11.25
CA ALA A 174 5.57 -25.32 -10.73
C ALA A 174 6.34 -26.14 -11.78
N ALA A 175 5.64 -26.98 -12.54
CA ALA A 175 6.24 -27.76 -13.61
C ALA A 175 6.75 -26.88 -14.77
N GLU A 176 6.05 -25.79 -15.06
CA GLU A 176 6.44 -24.78 -16.07
C GLU A 176 7.55 -23.82 -15.58
N GLY A 177 7.96 -23.92 -14.30
CA GLY A 177 8.99 -23.04 -13.70
C GLY A 177 8.57 -21.60 -13.48
N LYS A 178 7.27 -21.31 -13.45
CA LYS A 178 6.71 -19.97 -13.27
C LYS A 178 6.71 -19.49 -11.80
N LEU A 179 6.82 -20.40 -10.85
CA LEU A 179 6.82 -20.08 -9.43
C LEU A 179 8.18 -19.59 -8.94
N ASP A 180 8.15 -18.79 -7.88
CA ASP A 180 9.34 -18.31 -7.21
C ASP A 180 10.04 -19.42 -6.42
N PRO A 181 11.39 -19.40 -6.28
CA PRO A 181 12.09 -20.35 -5.44
C PRO A 181 11.71 -20.14 -3.96
N VAL A 182 11.33 -21.22 -3.30
CA VAL A 182 10.95 -21.20 -1.87
C VAL A 182 12.15 -21.60 -1.03
N ILE A 183 12.52 -20.74 -0.09
CA ILE A 183 13.71 -20.85 0.76
C ILE A 183 13.30 -20.77 2.23
N GLY A 184 13.89 -21.60 3.07
CA GLY A 184 13.76 -21.52 4.55
C GLY A 184 12.42 -21.98 5.11
N ARG A 185 11.59 -22.71 4.35
CA ARG A 185 10.25 -23.20 4.79
C ARG A 185 10.12 -24.72 4.80
N GLU A 186 11.23 -25.43 4.92
CA GLU A 186 11.26 -26.89 4.88
C GLU A 186 10.42 -27.56 5.97
N LYS A 187 10.46 -27.03 7.18
CA LYS A 187 9.72 -27.56 8.35
C LYS A 187 8.21 -27.43 8.17
N GLU A 188 7.74 -26.28 7.70
CA GLU A 188 6.33 -26.04 7.45
C GLU A 188 5.81 -26.90 6.30
N ILE A 189 6.58 -27.05 5.21
CA ILE A 189 6.24 -27.93 4.08
C ILE A 189 6.19 -29.39 4.53
N GLU A 190 7.15 -29.88 5.29
CA GLU A 190 7.14 -31.24 5.86
C GLU A 190 5.91 -31.45 6.76
N ARG A 191 5.58 -30.45 7.57
CA ARG A 191 4.39 -30.50 8.43
C ARG A 191 3.10 -30.55 7.62
N LEU A 192 3.00 -29.79 6.51
CA LEU A 192 1.87 -29.89 5.57
C LEU A 192 1.75 -31.33 5.02
N MET A 193 2.84 -31.90 4.52
CA MET A 193 2.85 -33.27 3.98
C MET A 193 2.42 -34.30 5.03
N GLN A 194 2.90 -34.18 6.26
CA GLN A 194 2.49 -35.04 7.36
C GLN A 194 0.98 -34.98 7.63
N ILE A 195 0.42 -33.73 7.68
CA ILE A 195 -1.02 -33.55 7.95
C ILE A 195 -1.85 -34.07 6.78
N LEU A 196 -1.50 -33.75 5.53
CA LEU A 196 -2.22 -34.22 4.35
C LEU A 196 -2.22 -35.74 4.20
N SER A 197 -1.20 -36.43 4.73
CA SER A 197 -1.08 -37.89 4.72
C SER A 197 -1.87 -38.57 5.85
N ARG A 198 -2.51 -37.83 6.77
CA ARG A 198 -3.28 -38.41 7.88
C ARG A 198 -4.63 -38.93 7.38
N ARG A 199 -5.14 -39.94 8.09
CA ARG A 199 -6.49 -40.50 7.83
C ARG A 199 -7.61 -39.55 8.27
N THR A 200 -7.39 -38.81 9.35
CA THR A 200 -8.35 -37.84 9.94
C THR A 200 -7.60 -36.57 10.29
N LYS A 201 -8.29 -35.44 10.33
CA LYS A 201 -7.70 -34.12 10.51
C LYS A 201 -6.61 -33.84 9.47
N ASN A 202 -6.92 -34.16 8.22
CA ASN A 202 -6.02 -34.08 7.08
C ASN A 202 -6.12 -32.76 6.29
N ASN A 203 -6.76 -31.74 6.86
CA ASN A 203 -6.83 -30.40 6.29
C ASN A 203 -5.93 -29.47 7.10
N PRO A 204 -4.75 -29.12 6.61
CA PRO A 204 -3.90 -28.13 7.27
C PRO A 204 -4.47 -26.70 7.08
N CYS A 205 -4.26 -25.87 8.09
CA CYS A 205 -4.52 -24.44 8.01
C CYS A 205 -3.23 -23.68 8.34
N LEU A 206 -2.69 -22.96 7.38
CA LEU A 206 -1.54 -22.08 7.57
C LEU A 206 -1.99 -20.85 8.36
N VAL A 207 -1.44 -20.69 9.55
CA VAL A 207 -1.82 -19.63 10.48
C VAL A 207 -0.60 -18.75 10.74
N GLY A 208 -0.72 -17.46 10.42
CA GLY A 208 0.38 -16.49 10.61
C GLY A 208 -0.05 -15.09 10.22
N GLU A 209 0.78 -14.11 10.59
CA GLU A 209 0.52 -12.71 10.26
C GLU A 209 0.55 -12.47 8.73
N PRO A 210 -0.07 -11.38 8.22
CA PRO A 210 0.01 -11.02 6.81
C PRO A 210 1.47 -10.79 6.39
N GLY A 211 1.86 -11.27 5.19
CA GLY A 211 3.20 -11.04 4.65
C GLY A 211 4.31 -11.96 5.17
N VAL A 212 4.01 -12.95 6.06
CA VAL A 212 5.04 -13.91 6.53
C VAL A 212 5.38 -15.01 5.53
N GLY A 213 4.71 -15.06 4.36
CA GLY A 213 4.99 -16.05 3.32
C GLY A 213 4.16 -17.33 3.42
N LYS A 214 2.90 -17.29 3.86
CA LYS A 214 1.99 -18.44 3.89
C LYS A 214 1.81 -19.09 2.51
N THR A 215 1.63 -18.27 1.48
CA THR A 215 1.48 -18.72 0.09
C THR A 215 2.77 -19.38 -0.44
N ALA A 216 3.94 -18.86 -0.07
CA ALA A 216 5.23 -19.43 -0.45
C ALA A 216 5.40 -20.89 0.08
N VAL A 217 4.91 -21.18 1.30
CA VAL A 217 4.93 -22.56 1.83
C VAL A 217 4.15 -23.51 0.92
N LEU A 218 3.01 -23.06 0.40
CA LEU A 218 2.17 -23.82 -0.51
C LEU A 218 2.85 -24.01 -1.89
N GLU A 219 3.43 -22.95 -2.42
CA GLU A 219 4.20 -22.99 -3.67
C GLU A 219 5.39 -23.96 -3.58
N GLY A 220 6.07 -23.97 -2.42
CA GLY A 220 7.13 -24.94 -2.13
C GLY A 220 6.63 -26.37 -2.13
N LEU A 221 5.43 -26.63 -1.59
CA LEU A 221 4.80 -27.94 -1.66
C LEU A 221 4.47 -28.32 -3.10
N ALA A 222 3.92 -27.42 -3.89
CA ALA A 222 3.61 -27.63 -5.31
C ALA A 222 4.88 -27.95 -6.12
N GLN A 223 5.98 -27.24 -5.87
CA GLN A 223 7.29 -27.52 -6.48
C GLN A 223 7.83 -28.90 -6.11
N ARG A 224 7.69 -29.34 -4.85
CA ARG A 224 8.08 -30.69 -4.42
C ARG A 224 7.24 -31.77 -5.09
N ILE A 225 5.93 -31.55 -5.25
CA ILE A 225 5.04 -32.47 -5.97
C ILE A 225 5.46 -32.57 -7.45
N ALA A 226 5.67 -31.45 -8.11
CA ALA A 226 6.10 -31.42 -9.51
C ALA A 226 7.44 -32.12 -9.75
N ARG A 227 8.39 -31.99 -8.80
CA ARG A 227 9.69 -32.68 -8.84
C ARG A 227 9.62 -34.15 -8.39
N GLY A 228 8.48 -34.63 -7.88
CA GLY A 228 8.32 -36.01 -7.38
C GLY A 228 8.98 -36.26 -6.01
N VAL A 229 9.44 -35.23 -5.30
CA VAL A 229 10.10 -35.30 -3.97
C VAL A 229 9.05 -35.26 -2.86
N VAL A 230 8.08 -36.16 -2.93
CA VAL A 230 6.96 -36.28 -1.97
C VAL A 230 6.64 -37.76 -1.71
N PRO A 231 5.97 -38.10 -0.60
CA PRO A 231 5.50 -39.45 -0.37
C PRO A 231 4.62 -39.98 -1.51
N GLU A 232 4.59 -41.31 -1.71
CA GLU A 232 3.89 -41.96 -2.82
C GLU A 232 2.41 -41.54 -2.95
N ALA A 233 1.74 -41.39 -1.81
CA ALA A 233 0.34 -40.94 -1.73
C ALA A 233 0.09 -39.51 -2.26
N MET A 234 1.14 -38.72 -2.48
CA MET A 234 1.05 -37.32 -2.93
C MET A 234 1.60 -37.10 -4.34
N LYS A 235 2.28 -38.08 -4.96
CA LYS A 235 2.94 -37.91 -6.28
C LYS A 235 2.02 -37.46 -7.41
N ASN A 236 0.74 -37.85 -7.35
CA ASN A 236 -0.24 -37.53 -8.39
C ASN A 236 -1.26 -36.49 -7.93
N ARG A 237 -0.99 -35.76 -6.84
CA ARG A 237 -1.89 -34.73 -6.37
C ARG A 237 -1.64 -33.39 -7.09
N ARG A 238 -2.72 -32.66 -7.30
CA ARG A 238 -2.72 -31.32 -7.88
C ARG A 238 -3.14 -30.32 -6.81
N ILE A 239 -2.45 -29.22 -6.67
CA ILE A 239 -2.82 -28.14 -5.76
C ILE A 239 -3.46 -27.02 -6.59
N VAL A 240 -4.73 -26.73 -6.33
CA VAL A 240 -5.48 -25.72 -7.05
C VAL A 240 -5.91 -24.61 -6.08
N THR A 241 -5.43 -23.40 -6.34
CA THR A 241 -5.85 -22.18 -5.63
C THR A 241 -7.17 -21.69 -6.19
N MET A 242 -8.13 -21.37 -5.32
CA MET A 242 -9.45 -20.88 -5.73
C MET A 242 -9.57 -19.38 -5.51
N ASP A 243 -10.04 -18.66 -6.54
CA ASP A 243 -10.44 -17.27 -6.44
C ASP A 243 -11.89 -17.15 -5.95
N LEU A 244 -12.02 -17.00 -4.63
CA LEU A 244 -13.32 -16.86 -3.97
C LEU A 244 -13.99 -15.54 -4.29
N ALA A 245 -13.21 -14.47 -4.43
CA ALA A 245 -13.71 -13.14 -4.75
C ALA A 245 -14.36 -13.13 -6.14
N GLY A 246 -13.71 -13.77 -7.13
CA GLY A 246 -14.25 -13.95 -8.47
C GLY A 246 -15.52 -14.80 -8.50
N MET A 247 -15.60 -15.82 -7.64
CA MET A 247 -16.79 -16.67 -7.51
C MET A 247 -18.01 -15.91 -6.95
N ILE A 248 -17.78 -14.96 -6.04
CA ILE A 248 -18.81 -14.13 -5.41
C ILE A 248 -19.22 -12.99 -6.33
N ALA A 249 -18.27 -12.28 -6.92
CA ALA A 249 -18.50 -11.08 -7.74
C ALA A 249 -19.40 -11.34 -8.97
N GLY A 250 -19.38 -12.56 -9.53
CA GLY A 250 -20.20 -12.96 -10.67
C GLY A 250 -21.59 -13.48 -10.32
N SER A 251 -21.99 -13.51 -9.03
CA SER A 251 -23.29 -14.02 -8.60
C SER A 251 -24.25 -12.88 -8.24
N LYS A 252 -25.36 -12.73 -8.98
CA LYS A 252 -26.42 -11.74 -8.68
C LYS A 252 -27.30 -12.16 -7.48
N TYR A 253 -27.37 -13.45 -7.19
CA TYR A 253 -28.22 -14.04 -6.15
C TYR A 253 -27.43 -15.02 -5.29
N ARG A 254 -27.78 -15.10 -4.01
CA ARG A 254 -27.18 -16.04 -3.02
C ARG A 254 -27.16 -17.49 -3.50
N GLY A 255 -28.22 -17.95 -4.18
CA GLY A 255 -28.35 -19.32 -4.68
C GLY A 255 -27.31 -19.67 -5.75
N GLU A 256 -26.85 -18.73 -6.56
CA GLU A 256 -25.86 -18.96 -7.62
C GLU A 256 -24.48 -19.32 -7.04
N PHE A 257 -24.05 -18.62 -6.00
CA PHE A 257 -22.80 -18.93 -5.32
C PHE A 257 -22.84 -20.30 -4.64
N GLU A 258 -23.96 -20.62 -3.95
CA GLU A 258 -24.14 -21.92 -3.31
C GLU A 258 -24.11 -23.05 -4.36
N GLU A 259 -24.71 -22.84 -5.52
CA GLU A 259 -24.70 -23.80 -6.64
C GLU A 259 -23.28 -23.97 -7.22
N ARG A 260 -22.55 -22.87 -7.46
CA ARG A 260 -21.16 -22.93 -7.93
C ARG A 260 -20.26 -23.70 -6.94
N MET A 261 -20.43 -23.44 -5.64
CA MET A 261 -19.67 -24.14 -4.59
C MET A 261 -20.00 -25.64 -4.55
N LYS A 262 -21.27 -26.01 -4.70
CA LYS A 262 -21.68 -27.43 -4.79
C LYS A 262 -21.10 -28.12 -6.02
N ARG A 263 -21.09 -27.44 -7.17
CA ARG A 263 -20.48 -27.95 -8.40
C ARG A 263 -18.98 -28.14 -8.24
N LEU A 264 -18.28 -27.14 -7.68
CA LEU A 264 -16.85 -27.23 -7.36
C LEU A 264 -16.53 -28.46 -6.52
N ILE A 265 -17.28 -28.69 -5.44
CA ILE A 265 -17.09 -29.86 -4.57
C ILE A 265 -17.32 -31.16 -5.35
N GLN A 266 -18.30 -31.23 -6.25
CA GLN A 266 -18.56 -32.40 -7.07
C GLN A 266 -17.42 -32.68 -8.06
N GLU A 267 -16.89 -31.61 -8.68
CA GLU A 267 -15.76 -31.71 -9.62
C GLU A 267 -14.49 -32.21 -8.90
N VAL A 268 -14.17 -31.65 -7.74
CA VAL A 268 -13.02 -32.06 -6.93
C VAL A 268 -13.14 -33.51 -6.50
N LYS A 269 -14.34 -33.95 -6.11
CA LYS A 269 -14.61 -35.35 -5.75
C LYS A 269 -14.45 -36.29 -6.96
N ALA A 270 -14.93 -35.88 -8.12
CA ALA A 270 -14.81 -36.66 -9.36
C ALA A 270 -13.35 -36.79 -9.80
N ALA A 271 -12.58 -35.70 -9.68
CA ALA A 271 -11.16 -35.70 -10.01
C ALA A 271 -10.31 -36.55 -9.04
N GLY A 272 -10.66 -36.61 -7.76
CA GLY A 272 -10.07 -37.48 -6.75
C GLY A 272 -8.59 -37.16 -6.35
N ASN A 273 -7.88 -36.36 -7.14
CA ASN A 273 -6.47 -36.02 -6.96
C ASN A 273 -6.22 -34.56 -6.65
N VAL A 274 -7.27 -33.74 -6.50
CA VAL A 274 -7.17 -32.30 -6.28
C VAL A 274 -7.14 -31.98 -4.78
N ILE A 275 -6.22 -31.14 -4.36
CA ILE A 275 -6.15 -30.48 -3.07
C ILE A 275 -6.50 -29.00 -3.31
N LEU A 276 -7.60 -28.55 -2.71
CA LEU A 276 -7.99 -27.13 -2.81
C LEU A 276 -7.17 -26.28 -1.86
N PHE A 277 -6.74 -25.11 -2.31
CA PHE A 277 -6.21 -24.08 -1.46
C PHE A 277 -7.17 -22.89 -1.40
N LEU A 278 -7.47 -22.47 -0.19
CA LEU A 278 -8.30 -21.29 0.08
C LEU A 278 -7.50 -20.31 0.90
N ASP A 279 -7.13 -19.21 0.26
CA ASP A 279 -6.58 -18.08 1.01
C ASP A 279 -7.70 -17.34 1.73
N GLU A 280 -7.38 -16.72 2.85
CA GLU A 280 -8.36 -16.07 3.73
C GLU A 280 -9.59 -16.96 4.01
N VAL A 281 -9.35 -18.23 4.36
CA VAL A 281 -10.43 -19.23 4.58
C VAL A 281 -11.51 -18.76 5.55
N HIS A 282 -11.22 -17.79 6.40
CA HIS A 282 -12.17 -17.16 7.31
C HIS A 282 -13.30 -16.40 6.59
N THR A 283 -13.08 -15.94 5.35
CA THR A 283 -14.09 -15.22 4.56
C THR A 283 -15.28 -16.11 4.21
N ILE A 284 -15.04 -17.40 3.99
CA ILE A 284 -16.09 -18.40 3.72
C ILE A 284 -16.81 -18.80 4.99
N ILE A 285 -16.09 -18.83 6.14
CA ILE A 285 -16.57 -19.39 7.40
C ILE A 285 -17.25 -18.31 8.24
N GLY A 286 -16.81 -17.05 8.13
CA GLY A 286 -17.23 -15.95 8.99
C GLY A 286 -18.30 -15.01 8.43
N ALA A 287 -18.69 -15.18 7.18
CA ALA A 287 -19.64 -14.30 6.50
C ALA A 287 -21.09 -14.36 7.05
N GLY A 288 -21.37 -15.23 8.01
CA GLY A 288 -22.71 -15.47 8.58
C GLY A 288 -23.16 -14.53 9.71
N GLY A 289 -22.36 -13.53 10.10
CA GLY A 289 -22.67 -12.67 11.27
C GLY A 289 -23.52 -11.41 10.97
N ALA A 290 -23.69 -11.01 9.72
CA ALA A 290 -24.60 -9.95 9.32
C ALA A 290 -25.84 -10.54 8.64
N GLU A 291 -27.03 -9.99 8.91
CA GLU A 291 -28.26 -10.39 8.24
C GLU A 291 -28.09 -10.31 6.71
N GLY A 292 -27.92 -11.48 6.05
CA GLY A 292 -27.72 -11.58 4.60
C GLY A 292 -26.35 -12.08 4.14
N ALA A 293 -25.38 -12.32 5.02
CA ALA A 293 -24.05 -12.82 4.66
C ALA A 293 -24.07 -14.31 4.25
N MET A 294 -23.25 -14.69 3.26
CA MET A 294 -23.21 -16.03 2.67
C MET A 294 -22.47 -17.01 3.60
N ASP A 295 -23.14 -18.01 4.13
CA ASP A 295 -22.53 -19.07 4.95
C ASP A 295 -22.18 -20.31 4.10
N ALA A 296 -21.04 -20.24 3.41
CA ALA A 296 -20.54 -21.37 2.63
C ALA A 296 -20.00 -22.51 3.52
N SER A 297 -19.80 -22.26 4.82
CA SER A 297 -19.32 -23.27 5.76
C SER A 297 -20.25 -24.47 5.85
N ASN A 298 -21.56 -24.24 5.77
CA ASN A 298 -22.56 -25.31 5.81
C ASN A 298 -22.51 -26.25 4.60
N ILE A 299 -21.99 -25.79 3.47
CA ILE A 299 -21.80 -26.59 2.25
C ILE A 299 -20.51 -27.42 2.34
N LEU A 300 -19.44 -26.83 2.92
CA LEU A 300 -18.14 -27.50 3.06
C LEU A 300 -18.11 -28.52 4.20
N LYS A 301 -18.76 -28.25 5.34
CA LYS A 301 -18.76 -29.09 6.54
C LYS A 301 -19.08 -30.56 6.28
N PRO A 302 -20.12 -30.95 5.51
CA PRO A 302 -20.43 -32.37 5.24
C PRO A 302 -19.32 -33.07 4.47
N SER A 303 -18.72 -32.44 3.49
CA SER A 303 -17.66 -33.02 2.64
C SER A 303 -16.32 -33.12 3.37
N LEU A 304 -15.97 -32.14 4.19
CA LEU A 304 -14.82 -32.18 5.10
C LEU A 304 -15.03 -33.27 6.19
N ALA A 305 -16.25 -33.41 6.67
CA ALA A 305 -16.59 -34.42 7.71
C ALA A 305 -16.40 -35.85 7.23
N ARG A 306 -16.71 -36.10 5.95
CA ARG A 306 -16.60 -37.45 5.34
C ARG A 306 -15.19 -37.73 4.79
N GLY A 307 -14.30 -36.71 4.77
CA GLY A 307 -12.96 -36.82 4.17
C GLY A 307 -12.96 -36.95 2.65
N GLU A 308 -14.05 -36.47 2.01
CA GLU A 308 -14.25 -36.48 0.57
C GLU A 308 -13.55 -35.31 -0.13
N LEU A 309 -13.15 -34.31 0.65
CA LEU A 309 -12.46 -33.10 0.22
C LEU A 309 -11.20 -32.92 1.05
N GLN A 310 -10.06 -32.70 0.40
CA GLN A 310 -8.84 -32.20 1.02
C GLN A 310 -8.65 -30.71 0.74
N LEU A 311 -8.45 -29.97 1.81
CA LEU A 311 -8.38 -28.50 1.75
C LEU A 311 -7.20 -28.00 2.58
N ILE A 312 -6.43 -27.09 2.02
CA ILE A 312 -5.43 -26.27 2.71
C ILE A 312 -6.03 -24.87 2.88
N GLY A 313 -6.13 -24.39 4.11
CA GLY A 313 -6.55 -23.02 4.39
C GLY A 313 -5.36 -22.13 4.74
N ALA A 314 -5.46 -20.82 4.48
CA ALA A 314 -4.57 -19.82 5.05
C ALA A 314 -5.39 -18.73 5.74
N THR A 315 -4.92 -18.24 6.89
CA THR A 315 -5.59 -17.18 7.66
C THR A 315 -4.65 -16.58 8.70
N THR A 316 -5.09 -15.51 9.37
CA THR A 316 -4.35 -14.94 10.52
C THR A 316 -4.66 -15.69 11.83
N ILE A 317 -3.81 -15.48 12.85
CA ILE A 317 -4.00 -16.09 14.18
C ILE A 317 -5.33 -15.63 14.81
N VAL A 318 -5.64 -14.35 14.67
CA VAL A 318 -6.86 -13.74 15.24
C VAL A 318 -8.11 -14.32 14.61
N GLU A 319 -8.12 -14.45 13.29
CA GLU A 319 -9.25 -14.95 12.52
C GLU A 319 -9.42 -16.48 12.70
N TYR A 320 -8.33 -17.22 12.80
CA TYR A 320 -8.37 -18.65 13.13
C TYR A 320 -9.09 -18.90 14.45
N ARG A 321 -8.72 -18.17 15.51
CA ARG A 321 -9.38 -18.26 16.82
C ARG A 321 -10.84 -17.80 16.79
N LYS A 322 -11.12 -16.75 16.03
CA LYS A 322 -12.47 -16.15 15.97
C LYS A 322 -13.46 -17.03 15.22
N TYR A 323 -13.05 -17.66 14.12
CA TYR A 323 -13.95 -18.32 13.18
C TYR A 323 -13.79 -19.85 13.13
N ILE A 324 -12.57 -20.40 13.27
CA ILE A 324 -12.34 -21.84 13.14
C ILE A 324 -12.38 -22.54 14.50
N GLU A 325 -11.68 -22.04 15.52
CA GLU A 325 -11.68 -22.64 16.85
C GLU A 325 -13.03 -22.59 17.56
N LYS A 326 -13.87 -21.57 17.26
CA LYS A 326 -15.21 -21.47 17.84
C LYS A 326 -16.22 -22.47 17.24
N ASP A 327 -15.95 -22.99 16.06
CA ASP A 327 -16.79 -23.98 15.39
C ASP A 327 -16.26 -25.40 15.63
N ALA A 328 -16.89 -26.13 16.53
CA ALA A 328 -16.47 -27.47 16.92
C ALA A 328 -16.41 -28.48 15.76
N ALA A 329 -17.13 -28.26 14.66
CA ALA A 329 -17.08 -29.11 13.47
C ALA A 329 -15.82 -28.82 12.62
N LEU A 330 -15.41 -27.57 12.52
CA LEU A 330 -14.22 -27.15 11.78
C LEU A 330 -12.93 -27.41 12.58
N GLU A 331 -12.91 -27.11 13.88
CA GLU A 331 -11.79 -27.36 14.79
C GLU A 331 -11.33 -28.85 14.74
N ARG A 332 -12.29 -29.77 14.68
CA ARG A 332 -11.99 -31.19 14.57
C ARG A 332 -11.45 -31.61 13.20
N ARG A 333 -11.47 -30.76 12.20
CA ARG A 333 -11.09 -31.09 10.81
C ARG A 333 -9.84 -30.36 10.35
N PHE A 334 -9.66 -29.13 10.81
CA PHE A 334 -8.47 -28.36 10.53
C PHE A 334 -7.35 -28.61 11.55
N GLN A 335 -6.12 -28.62 11.06
CA GLN A 335 -4.92 -28.70 11.89
C GLN A 335 -4.08 -27.46 11.64
N PRO A 336 -3.88 -26.58 12.64
CA PRO A 336 -3.08 -25.39 12.43
C PRO A 336 -1.60 -25.73 12.20
N VAL A 337 -1.00 -25.00 11.27
CA VAL A 337 0.45 -24.95 11.00
C VAL A 337 0.85 -23.50 11.14
N THR A 338 1.56 -23.18 12.20
CA THR A 338 2.02 -21.81 12.43
C THR A 338 3.16 -21.48 11.47
N VAL A 339 3.02 -20.35 10.77
CA VAL A 339 4.04 -19.76 9.92
C VAL A 339 4.52 -18.49 10.61
N GLU A 340 5.71 -18.57 11.19
CA GLU A 340 6.32 -17.45 11.91
C GLU A 340 7.06 -16.52 10.97
N GLU A 341 7.29 -15.29 11.44
CA GLU A 341 8.13 -14.32 10.74
C GLU A 341 9.55 -14.89 10.63
N PRO A 342 10.19 -14.89 9.44
CA PRO A 342 11.54 -15.40 9.29
C PRO A 342 12.55 -14.52 10.04
N THR A 343 13.63 -15.13 10.49
CA THR A 343 14.76 -14.41 11.06
C THR A 343 15.42 -13.52 10.00
N ARG A 344 16.23 -12.57 10.46
CA ARG A 344 17.00 -11.68 9.57
C ARG A 344 17.88 -12.45 8.58
N GLU A 345 18.50 -13.54 9.03
CA GLU A 345 19.38 -14.37 8.21
C GLU A 345 18.58 -15.14 7.16
N GLU A 346 17.48 -15.77 7.55
CA GLU A 346 16.55 -16.46 6.63
C GLU A 346 15.94 -15.50 5.61
N CYS A 347 15.58 -14.29 6.03
CA CYS A 347 15.05 -13.25 5.12
C CYS A 347 16.09 -12.84 4.08
N LEU A 348 17.36 -12.71 4.46
CA LEU A 348 18.45 -12.39 3.55
C LEU A 348 18.65 -13.52 2.51
N GLU A 349 18.56 -14.78 2.92
CA GLU A 349 18.61 -15.93 2.00
C GLU A 349 17.44 -15.92 1.02
N ILE A 350 16.23 -15.58 1.48
CA ILE A 350 15.05 -15.42 0.62
C ILE A 350 15.31 -14.33 -0.43
N LEU A 351 15.77 -13.15 -0.04
CA LEU A 351 16.08 -12.07 -0.97
C LEU A 351 17.18 -12.44 -1.98
N ARG A 352 18.21 -13.18 -1.55
CA ARG A 352 19.25 -13.73 -2.46
C ARG A 352 18.67 -14.65 -3.52
N GLY A 353 17.72 -15.50 -3.12
CA GLY A 353 17.04 -16.40 -4.04
C GLY A 353 16.13 -15.70 -5.04
N LEU A 354 15.51 -14.60 -4.64
CA LEU A 354 14.61 -13.80 -5.48
C LEU A 354 15.36 -12.78 -6.35
N ARG A 355 16.58 -12.41 -5.97
CA ARG A 355 17.41 -11.39 -6.62
C ARG A 355 17.42 -11.49 -8.13
N GLY A 356 17.68 -12.68 -8.69
CA GLY A 356 17.78 -12.88 -10.13
C GLY A 356 16.52 -12.53 -10.90
N LYS A 357 15.34 -12.81 -10.32
CA LYS A 357 14.05 -12.50 -10.93
C LYS A 357 13.77 -11.00 -10.93
N TYR A 358 14.10 -10.29 -9.83
CA TYR A 358 13.95 -8.83 -9.78
C TYR A 358 14.95 -8.12 -10.69
N GLU A 359 16.20 -8.61 -10.78
CA GLU A 359 17.21 -8.11 -11.72
C GLU A 359 16.75 -8.25 -13.17
N GLU A 360 16.14 -9.39 -13.53
CA GLU A 360 15.62 -9.65 -14.87
C GLU A 360 14.38 -8.78 -15.17
N HIS A 361 13.47 -8.66 -14.22
CA HIS A 361 12.22 -7.89 -14.39
C HIS A 361 12.48 -6.39 -14.57
N HIS A 362 13.32 -5.80 -13.72
CA HIS A 362 13.59 -4.36 -13.73
C HIS A 362 14.80 -3.95 -14.61
N HIS A 363 15.53 -4.93 -15.14
CA HIS A 363 16.78 -4.72 -15.91
C HIS A 363 17.83 -3.92 -15.13
N VAL A 364 17.99 -4.20 -13.85
CA VAL A 364 18.98 -3.61 -12.93
C VAL A 364 19.81 -4.70 -12.27
N ALA A 365 21.01 -4.36 -11.79
CA ALA A 365 21.78 -5.26 -10.93
C ALA A 365 21.60 -4.86 -9.47
N VAL A 366 21.47 -5.83 -8.56
CA VAL A 366 21.30 -5.57 -7.13
C VAL A 366 22.58 -5.94 -6.38
N GLN A 367 23.15 -4.99 -5.63
CA GLN A 367 24.32 -5.25 -4.80
C GLN A 367 23.94 -6.01 -3.53
N GLU A 368 24.88 -6.81 -3.01
CA GLU A 368 24.67 -7.56 -1.76
C GLU A 368 24.34 -6.62 -0.58
N GLU A 369 25.03 -5.50 -0.52
CA GLU A 369 24.82 -4.46 0.49
C GLU A 369 23.39 -3.87 0.44
N ALA A 370 22.77 -3.86 -0.75
CA ALA A 370 21.37 -3.42 -0.90
C ALA A 370 20.40 -4.44 -0.29
N LEU A 371 20.66 -5.76 -0.44
CA LEU A 371 19.86 -6.80 0.21
C LEU A 371 19.96 -6.73 1.73
N GLU A 372 21.17 -6.59 2.27
CA GLU A 372 21.38 -6.43 3.71
C GLU A 372 20.70 -5.14 4.24
N ALA A 373 20.77 -4.06 3.48
CA ALA A 373 20.09 -2.81 3.80
C ALA A 373 18.57 -2.97 3.76
N ALA A 374 18.01 -3.67 2.76
CA ALA A 374 16.57 -3.91 2.66
C ALA A 374 16.03 -4.65 3.89
N VAL A 375 16.71 -5.71 4.33
CA VAL A 375 16.32 -6.45 5.54
C VAL A 375 16.49 -5.58 6.80
N SER A 376 17.66 -4.98 7.01
CA SER A 376 17.97 -4.28 8.24
C SER A 376 17.18 -2.98 8.44
N LEU A 377 16.94 -2.24 7.33
CA LEU A 377 16.19 -0.99 7.39
C LEU A 377 14.68 -1.24 7.48
N SER A 378 14.15 -2.24 6.76
CA SER A 378 12.73 -2.60 6.86
C SER A 378 12.39 -3.16 8.25
N GLU A 379 13.24 -3.99 8.84
CA GLU A 379 13.05 -4.49 10.21
C GLU A 379 13.04 -3.35 11.23
N ARG A 380 13.97 -2.39 11.09
CA ARG A 380 14.14 -1.29 12.03
C ARG A 380 13.11 -0.18 11.88
N TYR A 381 12.68 0.12 10.65
CA TYR A 381 11.91 1.33 10.35
C TYR A 381 10.48 1.06 9.92
N ILE A 382 10.13 -0.16 9.51
CA ILE A 382 8.77 -0.54 9.10
C ILE A 382 8.21 -1.52 10.13
N SER A 383 7.38 -1.02 11.06
CA SER A 383 6.84 -1.79 12.18
C SER A 383 5.42 -2.33 11.96
N ASP A 384 4.72 -1.87 10.93
CA ASP A 384 3.34 -2.23 10.61
C ASP A 384 3.20 -3.43 9.68
N ARG A 385 4.32 -3.96 9.17
CA ARG A 385 4.42 -5.12 8.28
C ARG A 385 5.46 -6.11 8.77
N PHE A 386 5.40 -7.34 8.27
CA PHE A 386 6.27 -8.45 8.67
C PHE A 386 7.27 -8.82 7.57
N LEU A 387 8.41 -9.41 7.97
CA LEU A 387 9.33 -10.04 7.05
C LEU A 387 8.72 -11.34 6.50
N PRO A 388 9.04 -11.75 5.26
CA PRO A 388 9.95 -11.11 4.31
C PRO A 388 9.29 -10.01 3.45
N ASP A 389 7.95 -9.90 3.45
CA ASP A 389 7.16 -9.06 2.56
C ASP A 389 7.63 -7.60 2.52
N LYS A 390 7.78 -6.97 3.70
CA LYS A 390 8.27 -5.59 3.79
C LYS A 390 9.66 -5.37 3.20
N ALA A 391 10.55 -6.37 3.26
CA ALA A 391 11.89 -6.27 2.70
C ALA A 391 11.88 -6.49 1.17
N ILE A 392 11.00 -7.36 0.70
CA ILE A 392 10.76 -7.63 -0.73
C ILE A 392 10.16 -6.38 -1.38
N ASP A 393 9.12 -5.79 -0.79
CA ASP A 393 8.46 -4.58 -1.29
C ASP A 393 9.45 -3.41 -1.40
N VAL A 394 10.28 -3.20 -0.38
CA VAL A 394 11.32 -2.15 -0.40
C VAL A 394 12.34 -2.39 -1.52
N LEU A 395 12.75 -3.64 -1.73
CA LEU A 395 13.68 -4.01 -2.79
C LEU A 395 13.06 -3.79 -4.17
N ASP A 396 11.81 -4.22 -4.37
CA ASP A 396 11.07 -4.08 -5.63
C ASP A 396 10.90 -2.59 -6.00
N GLU A 397 10.46 -1.76 -5.05
CA GLU A 397 10.31 -0.33 -5.27
C GLU A 397 11.65 0.37 -5.54
N ALA A 398 12.74 -0.04 -4.87
CA ALA A 398 14.06 0.49 -5.15
C ALA A 398 14.54 0.11 -6.55
N CYS A 399 14.32 -1.14 -6.99
CA CYS A 399 14.63 -1.59 -8.33
C CYS A 399 13.83 -0.79 -9.39
N ALA A 400 12.52 -0.60 -9.16
CA ALA A 400 11.66 0.19 -10.03
C ALA A 400 12.10 1.65 -10.12
N LYS A 401 12.43 2.28 -8.99
CA LYS A 401 12.89 3.67 -8.92
C LYS A 401 14.19 3.88 -9.68
N VAL A 402 15.16 3.00 -9.44
CA VAL A 402 16.48 3.05 -10.09
C VAL A 402 16.35 2.80 -11.60
N SER A 403 15.48 1.88 -12.02
CA SER A 403 15.13 1.65 -13.42
C SER A 403 14.55 2.89 -14.09
N LEU A 404 13.59 3.57 -13.44
CA LEU A 404 12.96 4.80 -13.92
C LEU A 404 13.92 5.99 -13.98
N GLU A 405 14.82 6.15 -12.99
CA GLU A 405 15.84 7.21 -13.01
C GLU A 405 16.82 7.04 -14.20
N GLY A 406 17.06 5.80 -14.63
CA GLY A 406 17.79 5.49 -15.85
C GLY A 406 17.07 5.89 -17.15
N PHE A 407 15.74 6.07 -17.08
CA PHE A 407 14.87 6.32 -18.23
C PHE A 407 14.52 7.80 -18.45
N LYS A 408 15.19 8.74 -17.79
CA LYS A 408 14.97 10.18 -18.05
C LYS A 408 15.29 10.51 -19.49
N VAL A 409 14.23 10.89 -20.23
CA VAL A 409 14.35 11.37 -21.61
C VAL A 409 15.23 12.63 -21.60
N PRO A 410 16.29 12.73 -22.42
CA PRO A 410 17.08 13.95 -22.49
C PRO A 410 16.22 15.13 -22.95
N GLU A 411 16.37 16.29 -22.32
CA GLU A 411 15.63 17.54 -22.66
C GLU A 411 15.70 17.87 -24.16
N ASN A 412 16.82 17.58 -24.80
CA ASN A 412 17.02 17.77 -26.25
C ASN A 412 16.08 16.92 -27.13
N MET A 413 15.47 15.83 -26.61
CA MET A 413 14.51 15.03 -27.37
C MET A 413 13.11 15.63 -27.28
N GLU A 414 12.72 16.15 -26.12
CA GLU A 414 11.47 16.88 -25.96
C GLU A 414 11.46 18.20 -26.77
N GLU A 415 12.58 18.89 -26.85
CA GLU A 415 12.72 20.07 -27.69
C GLU A 415 12.56 19.74 -29.18
N LEU A 416 13.17 18.64 -29.66
CA LEU A 416 13.00 18.20 -31.03
C LEU A 416 11.58 17.76 -31.35
N GLU A 417 10.87 17.10 -30.42
CA GLU A 417 9.46 16.75 -30.59
C GLU A 417 8.58 18.00 -30.72
N LYS A 418 8.81 19.03 -29.89
CA LYS A 418 8.11 20.32 -29.99
C LYS A 418 8.39 21.02 -31.32
N VAL A 419 9.65 20.99 -31.79
CA VAL A 419 10.02 21.59 -33.09
C VAL A 419 9.32 20.85 -34.24
N ILE A 420 9.25 19.52 -34.21
CA ILE A 420 8.54 18.71 -35.23
C ILE A 420 7.05 19.02 -35.24
N GLU A 421 6.45 19.19 -34.06
CA GLU A 421 5.02 19.56 -33.95
C GLU A 421 4.75 20.94 -34.51
N GLN A 422 5.66 21.91 -34.24
CA GLN A 422 5.56 23.26 -34.76
C GLN A 422 5.70 23.31 -36.29
N LEU A 423 6.73 22.65 -36.82
CA LEU A 423 6.92 22.50 -38.27
C LEU A 423 5.73 21.80 -38.96
N SER A 424 5.04 20.88 -38.25
CA SER A 424 3.83 20.26 -38.77
C SER A 424 2.67 21.25 -38.89
N ARG A 425 2.49 22.12 -37.90
CA ARG A 425 1.45 23.17 -37.92
C ARG A 425 1.76 24.23 -39.02
N ASP A 426 3.00 24.71 -39.06
CA ASP A 426 3.44 25.68 -40.04
C ASP A 426 3.28 25.19 -41.48
N LYS A 427 3.56 23.90 -41.71
CA LYS A 427 3.34 23.23 -42.99
C LYS A 427 1.85 23.14 -43.34
N GLU A 428 0.97 22.84 -42.38
CA GLU A 428 -0.49 22.81 -42.61
C GLU A 428 -1.02 24.20 -42.97
N ASP A 429 -0.51 25.25 -42.33
CA ASP A 429 -0.88 26.62 -42.60
C ASP A 429 -0.35 27.13 -43.95
N ALA A 430 0.85 26.71 -44.37
CA ALA A 430 1.39 26.99 -45.71
C ALA A 430 0.57 26.28 -46.82
N ILE A 431 0.08 25.08 -46.58
CA ILE A 431 -0.81 24.37 -47.51
C ILE A 431 -2.17 25.07 -47.61
N ARG A 432 -2.71 25.56 -46.48
CA ARG A 432 -3.97 26.34 -46.46
C ARG A 432 -3.87 27.68 -47.17
N SER A 433 -2.71 28.36 -47.08
CA SER A 433 -2.47 29.62 -47.79
C SER A 433 -2.14 29.43 -49.26
N GLY A 434 -1.91 28.20 -49.73
CA GLY A 434 -1.61 27.91 -51.13
C GLY A 434 -0.16 28.06 -51.51
N ASP A 435 0.75 28.28 -50.57
CA ASP A 435 2.18 28.40 -50.85
C ASP A 435 2.87 27.02 -50.83
N MET A 436 2.86 26.36 -52.00
CA MET A 436 3.41 24.99 -52.17
C MET A 436 4.94 24.98 -52.10
N GLN A 437 5.63 26.11 -52.30
CA GLN A 437 7.09 26.17 -52.21
C GLN A 437 7.54 26.19 -50.74
N GLU A 438 6.86 26.98 -49.90
CA GLU A 438 7.11 27.04 -48.48
C GLU A 438 6.73 25.73 -47.78
N ALA A 439 5.59 25.12 -48.13
CA ALA A 439 5.15 23.81 -47.63
C ALA A 439 6.17 22.69 -47.96
N SER A 440 6.84 22.73 -49.13
CA SER A 440 7.87 21.77 -49.50
C SER A 440 9.17 21.95 -48.70
N LEU A 441 9.58 23.16 -48.40
CA LEU A 441 10.73 23.46 -47.55
C LEU A 441 10.48 22.99 -46.09
N LEU A 442 9.34 23.36 -45.52
CA LEU A 442 8.94 22.94 -44.17
C LEU A 442 8.83 21.42 -44.07
N HIS A 443 8.39 20.73 -45.13
CA HIS A 443 8.39 19.27 -45.16
C HIS A 443 9.81 18.65 -45.13
N GLN A 444 10.75 19.27 -45.83
CA GLN A 444 12.16 18.81 -45.78
C GLN A 444 12.77 19.03 -44.39
N GLU A 445 12.55 20.20 -43.79
CA GLU A 445 13.01 20.48 -42.43
C GLU A 445 12.38 19.52 -41.40
N GLN A 446 11.08 19.22 -41.52
CA GLN A 446 10.38 18.24 -40.69
C GLN A 446 11.02 16.83 -40.82
N GLN A 447 11.34 16.39 -42.05
CA GLN A 447 12.00 15.09 -42.26
C GLN A 447 13.41 15.04 -41.68
N GLU A 448 14.17 16.14 -41.76
CA GLU A 448 15.50 16.21 -41.16
C GLU A 448 15.44 16.17 -39.62
N ALA A 449 14.46 16.91 -39.01
CA ALA A 449 14.23 16.87 -37.58
C ALA A 449 13.79 15.48 -37.09
N GLN A 450 12.91 14.80 -37.86
CA GLN A 450 12.49 13.42 -37.60
C GLN A 450 13.69 12.44 -37.66
N LYS A 451 14.55 12.54 -38.66
CA LYS A 451 15.77 11.71 -38.75
C LYS A 451 16.71 11.93 -37.59
N LYS A 452 16.87 13.19 -37.15
CA LYS A 452 17.70 13.52 -35.96
C LYS A 452 17.10 12.91 -34.70
N LEU A 453 15.77 13.01 -34.51
CA LEU A 453 15.07 12.41 -33.39
C LEU A 453 15.21 10.88 -33.36
N GLU A 454 15.04 10.21 -34.49
CA GLU A 454 15.24 8.75 -34.60
C GLU A 454 16.68 8.33 -34.28
N GLN A 455 17.67 9.09 -34.78
CA GLN A 455 19.07 8.81 -34.45
C GLN A 455 19.35 8.99 -32.95
N GLN A 456 18.78 10.02 -32.33
CA GLN A 456 18.91 10.22 -30.89
C GLN A 456 18.18 9.14 -30.11
N LYS A 457 16.96 8.74 -30.51
CA LYS A 457 16.23 7.60 -29.92
C LYS A 457 17.04 6.30 -30.00
N LYS A 458 17.63 6.00 -31.14
CA LYS A 458 18.51 4.82 -31.32
C LYS A 458 19.79 4.90 -30.46
N ARG A 459 20.41 6.09 -30.35
CA ARG A 459 21.57 6.31 -29.47
C ARG A 459 21.19 6.16 -27.99
N PHE A 460 20.07 6.69 -27.59
CA PHE A 460 19.55 6.59 -26.23
C PHE A 460 19.24 5.14 -25.85
N GLN A 461 18.54 4.41 -26.71
CA GLN A 461 18.28 2.98 -26.53
C GLN A 461 19.56 2.15 -26.41
N ARG A 462 20.58 2.40 -27.27
CA ARG A 462 21.86 1.72 -27.19
C ARG A 462 22.65 2.08 -25.91
N LYS A 463 22.53 3.31 -25.43
CA LYS A 463 23.19 3.76 -24.21
C LYS A 463 22.52 3.16 -22.97
N ASN A 464 21.19 3.06 -22.96
CA ASN A 464 20.45 2.43 -21.89
C ASN A 464 20.63 0.91 -21.85
N ALA A 465 20.64 0.24 -23.01
CA ALA A 465 20.90 -1.21 -23.08
C ALA A 465 22.33 -1.61 -22.61
N ARG A 466 23.27 -0.67 -22.55
CA ARG A 466 24.65 -0.89 -22.06
C ARG A 466 24.87 -0.43 -20.61
N ARG A 467 23.90 0.26 -20.01
CA ARG A 467 23.99 0.78 -18.65
C ARG A 467 23.46 -0.29 -17.69
N GLN A 468 24.35 -1.07 -17.11
CA GLN A 468 24.00 -1.83 -15.90
C GLN A 468 23.83 -0.81 -14.76
N VAL A 469 22.60 -0.45 -14.49
CA VAL A 469 22.25 0.39 -13.35
C VAL A 469 22.22 -0.52 -12.14
N CYS A 470 22.97 -0.17 -11.08
CA CYS A 470 23.05 -0.98 -9.87
C CYS A 470 22.22 -0.34 -8.77
N VAL A 471 21.44 -1.15 -8.09
CA VAL A 471 20.72 -0.77 -6.85
C VAL A 471 21.70 -0.85 -5.68
N THR A 472 21.81 0.23 -4.93
CA THR A 472 22.72 0.39 -3.80
C THR A 472 21.96 0.45 -2.47
N ALA A 473 22.68 0.35 -1.34
CA ALA A 473 22.11 0.56 -0.02
C ALA A 473 21.48 1.96 0.15
N ASP A 474 22.01 2.96 -0.55
CA ASP A 474 21.46 4.33 -0.53
C ASP A 474 20.10 4.44 -1.20
N ASP A 475 19.86 3.66 -2.25
CA ASP A 475 18.57 3.63 -2.95
C ASP A 475 17.51 2.98 -2.08
N ILE A 476 17.84 1.89 -1.40
CA ILE A 476 17.02 1.25 -0.37
C ILE A 476 16.70 2.24 0.75
N ALA A 477 17.71 2.96 1.27
CA ALA A 477 17.51 3.96 2.31
C ALA A 477 16.62 5.13 1.85
N ALA A 478 16.64 5.47 0.55
CA ALA A 478 15.76 6.48 -0.01
C ALA A 478 14.29 6.02 -0.01
N VAL A 479 14.01 4.78 -0.41
CA VAL A 479 12.66 4.21 -0.42
C VAL A 479 12.10 4.11 1.01
N VAL A 480 12.89 3.54 1.94
CA VAL A 480 12.48 3.47 3.35
C VAL A 480 12.23 4.87 3.91
N GLY A 481 13.04 5.86 3.51
CA GLY A 481 12.85 7.25 3.90
C GLY A 481 11.56 7.87 3.35
N GLU A 482 11.16 7.52 2.13
CA GLU A 482 9.89 7.97 1.53
C GLU A 482 8.67 7.37 2.23
N TRP A 483 8.71 6.08 2.58
CA TRP A 483 7.63 5.39 3.28
C TRP A 483 7.44 5.89 4.71
N THR A 484 8.56 5.97 5.44
CA THR A 484 8.52 6.32 6.86
C THR A 484 8.59 7.82 7.12
N LYS A 485 8.87 8.63 6.07
CA LYS A 485 9.17 10.07 6.14
C LYS A 485 10.38 10.40 7.02
N ILE A 486 11.25 9.41 7.25
CA ILE A 486 12.49 9.55 8.02
C ILE A 486 13.63 9.76 7.03
N PRO A 487 14.48 10.77 7.18
CA PRO A 487 15.62 10.98 6.29
C PRO A 487 16.73 9.94 6.53
N VAL A 488 16.48 8.67 6.19
CA VAL A 488 17.38 7.54 6.46
C VAL A 488 18.76 7.72 5.81
N ARG A 489 18.83 8.32 4.60
CA ARG A 489 20.09 8.68 3.94
C ARG A 489 21.00 9.58 4.80
N ARG A 490 20.43 10.48 5.60
CA ARG A 490 21.19 11.37 6.48
C ARG A 490 21.63 10.70 7.81
N LEU A 491 21.05 9.54 8.14
CA LEU A 491 21.30 8.87 9.42
C LEU A 491 22.56 7.97 9.38
N ALA A 492 22.94 7.40 8.25
CA ALA A 492 24.04 6.44 8.19
C ALA A 492 25.44 7.08 8.36
N GLU A 493 25.74 8.19 7.66
CA GLU A 493 27.08 8.81 7.74
C GLU A 493 27.18 10.01 8.70
N SER A 494 26.07 10.77 8.86
CA SER A 494 26.08 11.98 9.67
C SER A 494 25.55 11.80 11.10
N GLU A 495 24.97 10.65 11.44
CA GLU A 495 24.37 10.43 12.78
C GLU A 495 25.41 10.57 13.89
N SER A 496 26.57 9.98 13.71
CA SER A 496 27.68 10.09 14.65
C SER A 496 28.18 11.55 14.80
N ALA A 497 28.26 12.30 13.70
CA ALA A 497 28.64 13.71 13.72
C ALA A 497 27.53 14.61 14.31
N ARG A 498 26.26 14.32 14.02
CA ARG A 498 25.09 15.04 14.58
C ARG A 498 24.95 14.78 16.07
N LEU A 499 25.10 13.53 16.52
CA LEU A 499 25.08 13.18 17.95
C LEU A 499 26.22 13.83 18.73
N LYS A 500 27.41 13.97 18.12
CA LYS A 500 28.52 14.74 18.73
C LYS A 500 28.16 16.23 18.91
N LYS A 501 27.44 16.83 17.95
CA LYS A 501 27.03 18.23 17.96
C LYS A 501 25.67 18.47 18.62
N LEU A 502 25.00 17.43 19.12
CA LEU A 502 23.63 17.50 19.66
C LEU A 502 23.50 18.57 20.75
N GLU A 503 24.41 18.64 21.70
CA GLU A 503 24.42 19.66 22.77
C GLU A 503 24.46 21.09 22.19
N GLN A 504 25.35 21.34 21.22
CA GLN A 504 25.46 22.64 20.55
C GLN A 504 24.18 23.01 19.80
N THR A 505 23.53 22.06 19.21
CA THR A 505 22.27 22.26 18.48
C THR A 505 21.13 22.59 19.44
N LEU A 506 21.02 21.85 20.55
CA LEU A 506 20.02 22.14 21.59
C LEU A 506 20.22 23.51 22.25
N HIS A 507 21.47 23.91 22.52
CA HIS A 507 21.80 25.23 23.10
C HIS A 507 21.48 26.41 22.18
N LYS A 508 21.31 26.20 20.86
CA LYS A 508 20.84 27.25 19.96
C LYS A 508 19.41 27.70 20.26
N ARG A 509 18.57 26.79 20.77
CA ARG A 509 17.15 27.06 21.09
C ARG A 509 16.88 27.16 22.58
N VAL A 510 17.61 26.41 23.41
CA VAL A 510 17.38 26.35 24.85
C VAL A 510 18.48 27.11 25.59
N VAL A 511 18.10 28.14 26.34
CA VAL A 511 19.02 29.05 27.05
C VAL A 511 19.01 28.75 28.54
N GLY A 512 20.18 28.59 29.14
CA GLY A 512 20.36 28.56 30.61
C GLY A 512 19.98 27.26 31.33
N GLN A 513 19.89 26.14 30.59
CA GLN A 513 19.56 24.80 31.12
C GLN A 513 20.65 23.80 30.74
N GLU A 514 21.93 24.13 31.05
CA GLU A 514 23.10 23.38 30.57
C GLU A 514 23.11 21.93 31.06
N GLU A 515 22.77 21.70 32.34
CA GLU A 515 22.69 20.34 32.88
C GLU A 515 21.60 19.49 32.24
N ALA A 516 20.46 20.11 31.96
CA ALA A 516 19.33 19.42 31.28
C ALA A 516 19.72 18.99 29.85
N VAL A 517 20.33 19.91 29.11
CA VAL A 517 20.78 19.64 27.73
C VAL A 517 21.86 18.56 27.70
N THR A 518 22.83 18.63 28.60
CA THR A 518 23.94 17.63 28.70
C THR A 518 23.42 16.26 29.11
N ALA A 519 22.48 16.18 30.07
CA ALA A 519 21.88 14.92 30.52
C ALA A 519 21.09 14.25 29.40
N VAL A 520 20.22 15.02 28.71
CA VAL A 520 19.44 14.51 27.56
C VAL A 520 20.36 14.04 26.42
N ALA A 521 21.35 14.85 26.05
CA ALA A 521 22.28 14.48 24.98
C ALA A 521 23.10 13.22 25.30
N ARG A 522 23.52 13.05 26.55
CA ARG A 522 24.23 11.85 27.00
C ARG A 522 23.34 10.60 26.95
N ALA A 523 22.11 10.68 27.43
CA ALA A 523 21.19 9.55 27.43
C ALA A 523 20.80 9.13 26.00
N VAL A 524 20.55 10.11 25.14
CA VAL A 524 20.24 9.86 23.71
C VAL A 524 21.43 9.22 22.99
N ARG A 525 22.66 9.71 23.23
CA ARG A 525 23.86 9.08 22.65
C ARG A 525 24.00 7.63 23.10
N ARG A 526 23.79 7.35 24.40
CA ARG A 526 23.82 5.98 24.95
C ARG A 526 22.80 5.06 24.29
N GLY A 527 21.57 5.54 24.09
CA GLY A 527 20.49 4.79 23.42
C GLY A 527 20.80 4.50 21.95
N ARG A 528 21.33 5.48 21.21
CA ARG A 528 21.61 5.34 19.77
C ARG A 528 22.87 4.51 19.45
N VAL A 529 23.86 4.49 20.33
CA VAL A 529 25.08 3.66 20.14
C VAL A 529 24.81 2.17 20.39
N GLY A 530 23.62 1.80 20.88
CA GLY A 530 23.27 0.40 21.13
C GLY A 530 23.74 -0.15 22.47
N LEU A 531 24.15 0.72 23.41
CA LEU A 531 24.54 0.32 24.76
C LEU A 531 23.37 0.18 25.74
N LYS A 532 22.16 0.39 25.26
CA LYS A 532 20.90 0.26 26.00
C LYS A 532 20.18 -1.03 25.60
N ASP A 533 19.34 -1.53 26.48
CA ASP A 533 18.45 -2.67 26.21
C ASP A 533 17.58 -2.37 24.97
N PRO A 534 17.63 -3.20 23.93
CA PRO A 534 16.89 -2.99 22.69
C PRO A 534 15.37 -3.06 22.87
N SER A 535 14.87 -3.62 23.97
CA SER A 535 13.44 -3.68 24.30
C SER A 535 12.87 -2.35 24.78
N ARG A 536 13.70 -1.37 25.17
CA ARG A 536 13.27 -0.10 25.78
C ARG A 536 13.29 1.08 24.79
N PRO A 537 12.50 2.15 25.03
CA PRO A 537 12.58 3.40 24.26
C PRO A 537 14.00 3.97 24.18
N ILE A 538 14.31 4.79 23.16
CA ILE A 538 15.63 5.43 22.99
C ILE A 538 16.05 6.18 24.24
N GLY A 539 15.12 6.89 24.87
CA GLY A 539 15.34 7.60 26.14
C GLY A 539 14.02 7.90 26.84
N SER A 540 14.03 7.89 28.16
CA SER A 540 12.89 8.25 28.99
C SER A 540 13.31 9.32 30.00
N PHE A 541 12.61 10.45 30.01
CA PHE A 541 12.97 11.63 30.78
C PHE A 541 11.79 12.15 31.58
N LEU A 542 12.04 12.54 32.82
CA LEU A 542 11.10 13.31 33.64
C LEU A 542 11.66 14.73 33.86
N PHE A 543 11.00 15.72 33.28
CA PHE A 543 11.36 17.15 33.40
C PHE A 543 10.56 17.79 34.51
N LEU A 544 11.27 18.21 35.56
CA LEU A 544 10.70 18.83 36.75
C LEU A 544 11.03 20.34 36.78
N GLY A 545 10.10 21.15 37.21
CA GLY A 545 10.36 22.58 37.42
C GLY A 545 9.14 23.48 37.12
N PRO A 546 9.25 24.77 37.40
CA PRO A 546 8.17 25.72 37.23
C PRO A 546 7.75 25.88 35.75
N THR A 547 6.61 26.52 35.52
CA THR A 547 6.15 26.82 34.17
C THR A 547 7.04 27.85 33.49
N GLY A 548 7.23 27.71 32.15
CA GLY A 548 7.97 28.73 31.36
C GLY A 548 9.49 28.69 31.47
N VAL A 549 10.10 27.64 32.01
CA VAL A 549 11.56 27.47 32.09
C VAL A 549 12.20 26.75 30.90
N GLY A 550 11.38 26.32 29.93
CA GLY A 550 11.89 25.74 28.69
C GLY A 550 11.71 24.21 28.55
N LYS A 551 10.91 23.53 29.40
CA LYS A 551 10.68 22.08 29.34
C LYS A 551 10.15 21.63 27.96
N THR A 552 9.05 22.22 27.51
CA THR A 552 8.44 21.94 26.20
C THR A 552 9.33 22.36 25.03
N GLU A 553 10.09 23.47 25.19
CA GLU A 553 11.00 23.93 24.13
C GLU A 553 12.19 22.98 23.94
N LEU A 554 12.72 22.40 25.02
CA LEU A 554 13.76 21.35 24.90
C LEU A 554 13.22 20.12 24.20
N SER A 555 11.96 19.75 24.46
CA SER A 555 11.31 18.61 23.78
C SER A 555 11.17 18.85 22.28
N LYS A 556 10.77 20.05 21.86
CA LYS A 556 10.69 20.48 20.46
C LYS A 556 12.06 20.52 19.77
N ALA A 557 13.04 21.13 20.45
CA ALA A 557 14.42 21.18 19.95
C ALA A 557 15.02 19.77 19.79
N LEU A 558 14.66 18.84 20.66
CA LEU A 558 15.09 17.44 20.59
C LEU A 558 14.44 16.72 19.41
N ALA A 559 13.14 16.91 19.16
CA ALA A 559 12.43 16.35 18.02
C ALA A 559 13.07 16.81 16.70
N GLU A 560 13.31 18.11 16.55
CA GLU A 560 13.98 18.67 15.37
C GLU A 560 15.41 18.14 15.21
N ALA A 561 16.18 18.05 16.29
CA ALA A 561 17.58 17.59 16.24
C ALA A 561 17.70 16.10 15.88
N LEU A 562 16.80 15.24 16.39
CA LEU A 562 16.85 13.79 16.20
C LEU A 562 16.12 13.34 14.93
N PHE A 563 14.95 13.90 14.68
CA PHE A 563 14.03 13.42 13.63
C PHE A 563 13.91 14.41 12.44
N GLY A 564 14.51 15.60 12.56
CA GLY A 564 14.60 16.56 11.45
C GLY A 564 13.43 17.53 11.32
N ASP A 565 12.33 17.31 12.04
CA ASP A 565 11.16 18.17 12.07
C ASP A 565 10.61 18.31 13.49
N GLU A 566 10.22 19.55 13.86
CA GLU A 566 9.53 19.84 15.12
C GLU A 566 8.17 19.13 15.23
N GLN A 567 7.51 18.84 14.09
CA GLN A 567 6.23 18.15 14.02
C GLN A 567 6.35 16.66 14.38
N SER A 568 7.57 16.10 14.40
CA SER A 568 7.82 14.72 14.86
C SER A 568 7.66 14.60 16.40
N MET A 569 6.87 15.48 17.03
CA MET A 569 6.54 15.46 18.45
C MET A 569 5.04 15.21 18.65
N ILE A 570 4.73 14.08 19.30
CA ILE A 570 3.39 13.75 19.76
C ILE A 570 3.20 14.33 21.16
N ARG A 571 2.30 15.29 21.32
CA ARG A 571 2.00 15.90 22.61
C ARG A 571 0.69 15.37 23.16
N VAL A 572 0.73 14.86 24.38
CA VAL A 572 -0.42 14.36 25.13
C VAL A 572 -0.55 15.18 26.43
N ASP A 573 -1.63 15.94 26.58
CA ASP A 573 -1.90 16.71 27.77
C ASP A 573 -2.63 15.83 28.81
N MET A 574 -1.98 15.58 29.93
CA MET A 574 -2.53 14.70 30.97
C MET A 574 -3.72 15.30 31.70
N SER A 575 -4.01 16.58 31.53
CA SER A 575 -5.23 17.20 32.05
C SER A 575 -6.50 16.62 31.40
N GLU A 576 -6.40 16.03 30.19
CA GLU A 576 -7.49 15.35 29.51
C GLU A 576 -7.70 13.91 29.99
N TYR A 577 -6.72 13.37 30.77
CA TYR A 577 -6.68 11.97 31.20
C TYR A 577 -6.74 11.83 32.74
N MET A 578 -7.51 12.72 33.39
CA MET A 578 -7.71 12.72 34.84
C MET A 578 -8.72 11.65 35.29
N GLU A 579 -9.64 11.25 34.39
CA GLU A 579 -10.70 10.31 34.71
C GLU A 579 -10.40 8.91 34.18
N LYS A 580 -10.92 7.87 34.85
CA LYS A 580 -10.70 6.46 34.46
C LYS A 580 -11.16 6.18 33.02
N HIS A 581 -12.27 6.78 32.58
CA HIS A 581 -12.77 6.61 31.21
C HIS A 581 -11.87 7.24 30.12
N SER A 582 -11.08 8.22 30.49
CA SER A 582 -10.15 8.87 29.55
C SER A 582 -8.99 7.99 29.18
N VAL A 583 -8.61 7.00 30.02
CA VAL A 583 -7.55 6.04 29.73
C VAL A 583 -7.89 5.18 28.50
N SER A 584 -9.18 4.82 28.33
CA SER A 584 -9.65 4.11 27.14
C SER A 584 -9.46 4.92 25.85
N LYS A 585 -9.45 6.25 25.89
CA LYS A 585 -9.14 7.09 24.72
C LYS A 585 -7.68 6.98 24.30
N MET A 586 -6.79 6.66 25.24
CA MET A 586 -5.35 6.55 24.96
C MET A 586 -5.00 5.28 24.19
N ILE A 587 -5.55 4.13 24.59
CA ILE A 587 -5.25 2.79 24.04
C ILE A 587 -6.39 2.14 23.28
N GLY A 588 -7.58 2.76 23.26
CA GLY A 588 -8.83 2.25 22.66
C GLY A 588 -9.78 1.65 23.70
N SER A 589 -11.09 1.61 23.35
CA SER A 589 -12.15 1.06 24.19
C SER A 589 -12.16 -0.46 24.13
N PRO A 590 -12.42 -1.17 25.25
CA PRO A 590 -12.57 -2.62 25.25
C PRO A 590 -13.71 -3.10 24.35
N PRO A 591 -13.68 -4.37 23.88
CA PRO A 591 -14.75 -4.94 23.09
C PRO A 591 -16.13 -4.80 23.77
N GLY A 592 -17.12 -4.34 23.01
CA GLY A 592 -18.50 -4.15 23.50
C GLY A 592 -18.85 -2.73 23.99
N TYR A 593 -17.89 -1.80 24.00
CA TYR A 593 -18.15 -0.39 24.29
C TYR A 593 -18.18 0.44 23.01
N VAL A 594 -18.95 1.53 23.01
CA VAL A 594 -19.02 2.50 21.90
C VAL A 594 -17.62 3.08 21.64
N GLY A 595 -17.18 3.08 20.37
CA GLY A 595 -15.84 3.55 19.98
C GLY A 595 -14.73 2.48 20.02
N HIS A 596 -15.09 1.19 20.07
CA HIS A 596 -14.10 0.10 19.97
C HIS A 596 -13.39 0.05 18.60
N GLU A 597 -14.09 0.45 17.53
CA GLU A 597 -13.52 0.51 16.18
C GLU A 597 -12.59 1.72 16.00
N ASP A 598 -12.79 2.78 16.79
CA ASP A 598 -11.88 3.92 16.85
C ASP A 598 -10.68 3.54 17.72
N GLY A 599 -9.51 3.32 17.09
CA GLY A 599 -8.26 3.03 17.78
C GLY A 599 -7.92 4.08 18.84
N GLY A 600 -7.08 3.76 19.84
CA GLY A 600 -6.65 4.71 20.86
C GLY A 600 -5.84 5.86 20.25
N GLN A 601 -6.05 7.08 20.71
CA GLN A 601 -5.40 8.29 20.16
C GLN A 601 -3.86 8.19 20.20
N LEU A 602 -3.30 7.77 21.33
CA LEU A 602 -1.85 7.62 21.48
C LEU A 602 -1.34 6.45 20.63
N SER A 603 -1.99 5.29 20.72
CA SER A 603 -1.58 4.09 20.00
C SER A 603 -1.56 4.32 18.49
N GLU A 604 -2.59 5.00 17.95
CA GLU A 604 -2.68 5.29 16.52
C GLU A 604 -1.64 6.34 16.06
N GLN A 605 -1.40 7.39 16.87
CA GLN A 605 -0.40 8.40 16.56
C GLN A 605 1.01 7.81 16.54
N VAL A 606 1.37 6.98 17.53
CA VAL A 606 2.69 6.35 17.59
C VAL A 606 2.84 5.30 16.49
N ARG A 607 1.79 4.55 16.15
CA ARG A 607 1.81 3.61 15.03
C ARG A 607 2.08 4.32 13.69
N ARG A 608 1.48 5.50 13.48
CA ARG A 608 1.73 6.32 12.28
C ARG A 608 3.08 7.02 12.28
N HIS A 609 3.59 7.36 13.46
CA HIS A 609 4.85 8.07 13.65
C HIS A 609 5.74 7.35 14.69
N PRO A 610 6.28 6.17 14.36
CA PRO A 610 7.07 5.36 15.30
C PRO A 610 8.40 6.02 15.68
N TYR A 611 8.83 7.03 14.92
CA TYR A 611 10.02 7.85 15.18
C TYR A 611 9.60 9.25 15.61
N SER A 612 9.31 9.39 16.89
CA SER A 612 8.82 10.65 17.45
C SER A 612 9.29 10.87 18.89
N VAL A 613 9.19 12.13 19.31
CA VAL A 613 9.24 12.48 20.72
C VAL A 613 7.82 12.44 21.26
N VAL A 614 7.53 11.57 22.21
CA VAL A 614 6.23 11.53 22.89
C VAL A 614 6.34 12.34 24.17
N LEU A 615 5.64 13.46 24.21
CA LEU A 615 5.61 14.39 25.34
C LEU A 615 4.30 14.23 26.13
N PHE A 616 4.41 13.71 27.34
CA PHE A 616 3.32 13.69 28.32
C PHE A 616 3.44 14.95 29.20
N ASP A 617 2.54 15.93 28.95
CA ASP A 617 2.58 17.21 29.67
C ASP A 617 1.72 17.14 30.93
N GLU A 618 2.21 17.69 32.06
CA GLU A 618 1.57 17.72 33.38
C GLU A 618 1.20 16.32 33.91
N ILE A 619 2.18 15.39 33.89
CA ILE A 619 1.98 13.97 34.24
C ILE A 619 1.40 13.74 35.66
N GLU A 620 1.61 14.68 36.58
CA GLU A 620 1.05 14.63 37.95
C GLU A 620 -0.48 14.69 37.98
N LYS A 621 -1.13 15.11 36.88
CA LYS A 621 -2.60 15.17 36.78
C LYS A 621 -3.22 13.87 36.25
N ALA A 622 -2.41 12.97 35.71
CA ALA A 622 -2.86 11.73 35.10
C ALA A 622 -3.54 10.79 36.12
N HIS A 623 -4.57 10.08 35.64
CA HIS A 623 -5.17 8.99 36.43
C HIS A 623 -4.12 7.89 36.74
N PRO A 624 -4.19 7.21 37.91
CA PRO A 624 -3.25 6.15 38.26
C PRO A 624 -3.07 5.04 37.20
N ASP A 625 -4.12 4.71 36.44
CA ASP A 625 -4.05 3.69 35.40
C ASP A 625 -3.16 4.08 34.22
N VAL A 626 -2.96 5.37 33.97
CA VAL A 626 -2.00 5.86 32.95
C VAL A 626 -0.58 5.44 33.29
N PHE A 627 -0.22 5.47 34.58
CA PHE A 627 1.11 5.04 35.02
C PHE A 627 1.36 3.55 34.76
N ASN A 628 0.32 2.71 34.83
CA ASN A 628 0.43 1.29 34.50
C ASN A 628 0.78 1.08 33.00
N ILE A 629 0.17 1.88 32.11
CA ILE A 629 0.47 1.86 30.68
C ILE A 629 1.90 2.36 30.45
N LEU A 630 2.29 3.45 31.10
CA LEU A 630 3.64 3.99 30.97
C LEU A 630 4.71 3.02 31.49
N LEU A 631 4.42 2.27 32.56
CA LEU A 631 5.32 1.22 33.05
C LEU A 631 5.57 0.17 31.96
N GLN A 632 4.55 -0.27 31.25
CA GLN A 632 4.69 -1.21 30.14
C GLN A 632 5.54 -0.62 29.00
N VAL A 633 5.30 0.65 28.65
CA VAL A 633 6.12 1.36 27.63
C VAL A 633 7.58 1.44 28.04
N LEU A 634 7.86 1.77 29.31
CA LEU A 634 9.22 1.98 29.81
C LEU A 634 10.02 0.67 29.96
N ASP A 635 9.35 -0.47 30.18
CA ASP A 635 9.99 -1.77 30.34
C ASP A 635 10.07 -2.57 29.06
N ASP A 636 8.88 -2.76 28.43
CA ASP A 636 8.73 -3.66 27.30
C ASP A 636 8.84 -2.91 25.95
N GLY A 637 8.86 -1.57 25.98
CA GLY A 637 8.92 -0.72 24.79
C GLY A 637 7.72 -0.85 23.86
N HIS A 638 6.63 -1.46 24.30
CA HIS A 638 5.40 -1.57 23.51
C HIS A 638 4.16 -1.52 24.41
N ILE A 639 3.02 -1.21 23.79
CA ILE A 639 1.69 -1.36 24.42
C ILE A 639 0.83 -2.24 23.53
N THR A 640 -0.14 -2.92 24.13
CA THR A 640 -1.17 -3.63 23.38
C THR A 640 -2.42 -2.77 23.36
N ASP A 641 -2.93 -2.42 22.17
CA ASP A 641 -4.14 -1.65 22.01
C ASP A 641 -5.40 -2.52 22.28
N SER A 642 -6.57 -1.89 22.29
CA SER A 642 -7.85 -2.57 22.51
C SER A 642 -8.18 -3.64 21.43
N GLN A 643 -7.56 -3.55 20.27
CA GLN A 643 -7.72 -4.51 19.17
C GLN A 643 -6.71 -5.67 19.24
N GLY A 644 -5.88 -5.71 20.30
CA GLY A 644 -4.84 -6.73 20.48
C GLY A 644 -3.56 -6.50 19.66
N ARG A 645 -3.41 -5.35 19.00
CA ARG A 645 -2.23 -5.00 18.21
C ARG A 645 -1.15 -4.44 19.11
N LYS A 646 0.10 -4.85 18.87
CA LYS A 646 1.27 -4.31 19.56
C LYS A 646 1.71 -3.00 18.90
N VAL A 647 1.80 -1.93 19.66
CA VAL A 647 2.29 -0.62 19.23
C VAL A 647 3.68 -0.41 19.81
N ASP A 648 4.66 -0.21 18.95
CA ASP A 648 6.08 -0.16 19.27
C ASP A 648 6.54 1.26 19.65
N PHE A 649 7.15 1.41 20.83
CA PHE A 649 7.75 2.64 21.37
C PHE A 649 9.28 2.59 21.42
N ARG A 650 9.93 1.51 21.00
CA ARG A 650 11.39 1.33 21.10
C ARG A 650 12.17 2.41 20.37
N ASN A 651 11.58 2.94 19.31
CA ASN A 651 12.20 4.00 18.50
C ASN A 651 11.75 5.40 18.89
N THR A 652 11.00 5.57 19.98
CA THR A 652 10.53 6.86 20.47
C THR A 652 11.44 7.38 21.61
N VAL A 653 11.36 8.70 21.84
CA VAL A 653 11.89 9.34 23.05
C VAL A 653 10.70 9.77 23.91
N ILE A 654 10.63 9.25 25.13
CA ILE A 654 9.56 9.55 26.07
C ILE A 654 9.98 10.72 26.96
N ILE A 655 9.21 11.79 26.97
CA ILE A 655 9.41 12.94 27.83
C ILE A 655 8.14 13.17 28.64
N MET A 656 8.27 13.24 29.93
CA MET A 656 7.21 13.56 30.87
C MET A 656 7.53 14.90 31.53
N THR A 657 6.60 15.85 31.56
CA THR A 657 6.80 17.11 32.30
C THR A 657 5.95 17.14 33.55
N SER A 658 6.50 17.74 34.60
CA SER A 658 5.76 17.96 35.84
C SER A 658 6.13 19.30 36.46
N ASN A 659 5.16 19.88 37.13
CA ASN A 659 5.33 21.08 37.95
C ASN A 659 5.54 20.73 39.43
N ALA A 660 5.66 19.44 39.77
CA ALA A 660 5.96 18.98 41.12
C ALA A 660 7.30 19.57 41.61
N GLY A 661 7.35 20.03 42.84
CA GLY A 661 8.51 20.66 43.40
C GLY A 661 8.79 22.09 42.91
N ALA A 662 7.92 22.69 42.11
CA ALA A 662 8.10 24.04 41.58
C ALA A 662 8.26 25.11 42.69
N GLN A 663 7.55 24.98 43.82
CA GLN A 663 7.65 25.88 44.96
C GLN A 663 9.02 25.82 45.61
N ALA A 664 9.59 24.62 45.74
CA ALA A 664 10.95 24.43 46.29
C ALA A 664 12.05 25.04 45.42
N ILE A 665 11.77 25.24 44.11
CA ILE A 665 12.69 25.86 43.15
C ILE A 665 12.56 27.39 43.19
N ILE A 666 11.34 27.93 43.32
CA ILE A 666 11.05 29.37 43.30
C ILE A 666 11.42 30.02 44.64
N ASP A 667 11.10 29.35 45.75
CA ASP A 667 11.33 29.86 47.10
C ASP A 667 12.03 28.79 47.97
N PRO A 668 13.37 28.66 47.82
CA PRO A 668 14.10 27.68 48.57
C PRO A 668 14.07 28.10 50.05
N LYS A 669 13.30 27.37 50.89
CA LYS A 669 13.30 27.59 52.35
C LYS A 669 14.74 27.52 52.88
N ARG A 670 15.29 28.68 53.27
CA ARG A 670 16.61 28.78 53.90
C ARG A 670 16.51 28.26 55.34
N LEU A 671 16.76 26.99 55.54
CA LEU A 671 16.97 26.42 56.86
C LEU A 671 18.49 26.37 57.13
N GLY A 672 18.97 27.33 57.95
CA GLY A 672 20.34 27.29 58.47
C GLY A 672 21.25 28.43 58.03
N PHE A 673 22.20 28.82 58.89
CA PHE A 673 23.19 29.88 58.67
C PHE A 673 24.04 29.60 57.40
N VAL A 674 23.96 30.50 56.43
CA VAL A 674 24.71 30.43 55.18
C VAL A 674 26.06 31.16 55.32
N THR A 675 27.15 30.44 55.32
CA THR A 675 28.46 30.95 55.03
C THR A 675 28.82 30.61 53.58
N LYS A 676 28.96 31.66 52.79
CA LYS A 676 29.51 31.70 51.41
C LYS A 676 28.89 30.80 50.30
N GLU A 677 28.65 31.47 49.21
CA GLU A 677 28.10 31.03 47.92
C GLU A 677 28.89 29.86 47.31
N ASP A 678 28.34 28.67 47.44
CA ASP A 678 28.69 27.51 46.60
C ASP A 678 27.48 27.14 45.71
N ALA A 679 27.42 27.72 44.52
CA ALA A 679 26.35 27.51 43.56
C ALA A 679 26.11 26.00 43.27
N ALA A 680 27.13 25.15 43.30
CA ALA A 680 27.02 23.70 43.13
C ALA A 680 26.39 22.99 44.36
N GLY A 681 26.58 23.53 45.57
CA GLY A 681 25.97 23.03 46.80
C GLY A 681 24.46 23.34 46.87
N ASP A 682 24.07 24.57 46.46
CA ASP A 682 22.69 24.98 46.42
C ASP A 682 21.85 24.19 45.40
N TYR A 683 22.43 23.82 44.26
CA TYR A 683 21.76 22.94 43.27
C TYR A 683 21.51 21.54 43.83
N LYS A 684 22.51 20.91 44.46
CA LYS A 684 22.32 19.56 45.04
C LYS A 684 21.23 19.54 46.10
N ARG A 685 21.16 20.60 46.95
CA ARG A 685 20.13 20.73 47.98
C ARG A 685 18.74 20.95 47.35
N MET A 686 18.63 21.82 46.37
CA MET A 686 17.39 22.07 45.62
C MET A 686 16.92 20.79 44.95
N LYS A 687 17.78 20.06 44.24
CA LYS A 687 17.47 18.78 43.59
C LYS A 687 16.99 17.75 44.62
N SER A 688 17.63 17.67 45.80
CA SER A 688 17.21 16.76 46.87
C SER A 688 15.81 17.09 47.41
N ASN A 689 15.50 18.36 47.60
CA ASN A 689 14.17 18.79 48.06
C ASN A 689 13.10 18.49 47.04
N VAL A 690 13.33 18.81 45.76
CA VAL A 690 12.42 18.49 44.67
C VAL A 690 12.21 16.97 44.56
N MET A 691 13.29 16.18 44.68
CA MET A 691 13.18 14.72 44.64
C MET A 691 12.37 14.14 45.80
N ASN A 692 12.42 14.75 46.96
CA ASN A 692 11.60 14.34 48.11
C ASN A 692 10.11 14.61 47.83
N GLU A 693 9.73 15.74 47.26
CA GLU A 693 8.35 16.00 46.84
C GLU A 693 7.88 15.08 45.71
N VAL A 694 8.75 14.80 44.76
CA VAL A 694 8.45 13.88 43.64
C VAL A 694 8.18 12.46 44.14
N LYS A 695 8.92 11.98 45.13
CA LYS A 695 8.72 10.65 45.75
C LYS A 695 7.39 10.54 46.53
N LEU A 696 6.77 11.66 46.90
CA LEU A 696 5.44 11.66 47.54
C LEU A 696 4.32 11.55 46.49
N ILE A 697 4.55 11.99 45.25
CA ILE A 697 3.58 12.03 44.17
C ILE A 697 3.64 10.76 43.31
N PHE A 698 4.84 10.32 42.97
CA PHE A 698 5.08 9.20 42.07
C PHE A 698 5.56 7.97 42.82
N ARG A 699 5.06 6.79 42.39
CA ARG A 699 5.49 5.52 42.99
C ARG A 699 6.96 5.26 42.72
N PRO A 700 7.72 4.70 43.69
CA PRO A 700 9.16 4.37 43.51
C PRO A 700 9.43 3.49 42.29
N GLU A 701 8.52 2.56 41.99
CA GLU A 701 8.58 1.67 40.84
C GLU A 701 8.66 2.45 39.52
N PHE A 702 7.81 3.46 39.35
CA PHE A 702 7.77 4.31 38.17
C PHE A 702 9.07 5.14 38.04
N LEU A 703 9.52 5.74 39.13
CA LEU A 703 10.74 6.58 39.11
C LEU A 703 12.01 5.79 38.78
N ASN A 704 12.09 4.52 39.19
CA ASN A 704 13.23 3.64 38.91
C ASN A 704 13.32 3.20 37.43
N ARG A 705 12.26 3.35 36.64
CA ARG A 705 12.21 2.96 35.23
C ARG A 705 12.54 4.10 34.29
N ILE A 706 12.64 5.32 34.83
CA ILE A 706 13.00 6.52 34.07
C ILE A 706 14.50 6.61 33.95
N ASP A 707 15.03 6.81 32.75
CA ASP A 707 16.47 6.90 32.52
C ASP A 707 17.12 8.09 33.23
N GLU A 708 16.49 9.27 33.19
CA GLU A 708 17.00 10.48 33.77
C GLU A 708 15.87 11.39 34.29
N ILE A 709 16.03 11.84 35.56
CA ILE A 709 15.15 12.86 36.17
C ILE A 709 15.90 14.18 36.19
N ILE A 710 15.35 15.16 35.47
CA ILE A 710 16.01 16.43 35.16
C ILE A 710 15.24 17.58 35.83
N VAL A 711 15.94 18.35 36.68
CA VAL A 711 15.36 19.52 37.34
C VAL A 711 15.79 20.78 36.60
N PHE A 712 14.80 21.52 36.11
CA PHE A 712 14.99 22.79 35.42
C PHE A 712 15.06 23.93 36.41
N HIS A 713 16.08 24.80 36.24
CA HIS A 713 16.28 25.98 37.07
C HIS A 713 15.36 27.14 36.69
N ALA A 714 15.10 28.03 37.64
CA ALA A 714 14.51 29.32 37.32
C ALA A 714 15.48 30.13 36.42
N LEU A 715 14.90 30.86 35.46
CA LEU A 715 15.68 31.63 34.49
C LEU A 715 16.27 32.90 35.14
N SER A 716 17.58 33.13 34.97
CA SER A 716 18.23 34.37 35.37
C SER A 716 17.88 35.55 34.46
N ALA A 717 18.07 36.78 34.92
CA ALA A 717 17.82 37.98 34.12
C ALA A 717 18.62 38.01 32.82
N ASP A 718 19.85 37.47 32.81
CA ASP A 718 20.67 37.38 31.60
C ASP A 718 20.13 36.32 30.62
N ASN A 719 19.62 35.18 31.14
CA ASN A 719 18.93 34.18 30.30
C ASN A 719 17.68 34.75 29.65
N MET A 720 16.87 35.53 30.39
CA MET A 720 15.70 36.20 29.87
C MET A 720 16.03 37.19 28.74
N LYS A 721 17.13 37.97 28.86
CA LYS A 721 17.62 38.86 27.80
C LYS A 721 18.01 38.07 26.54
N LYS A 722 18.68 36.92 26.69
CA LYS A 722 19.01 36.05 25.54
C LYS A 722 17.75 35.52 24.87
N ILE A 723 16.76 35.06 25.64
CA ILE A 723 15.47 34.55 25.13
C ILE A 723 14.72 35.64 24.36
N VAL A 724 14.59 36.85 24.92
CA VAL A 724 13.97 38.00 24.21
C VAL A 724 14.72 38.32 22.92
N SER A 725 16.06 38.28 22.94
CA SER A 725 16.85 38.48 21.73
C SER A 725 16.58 37.43 20.65
N MET A 726 16.35 36.16 21.02
CA MET A 726 15.97 35.11 20.08
C MET A 726 14.56 35.33 19.52
N MET A 727 13.58 35.60 20.39
CA MET A 727 12.21 35.93 19.95
C MET A 727 12.16 37.13 19.00
N CYS A 728 12.92 38.20 19.32
CA CYS A 728 13.04 39.38 18.42
C CYS A 728 13.66 38.99 17.05
N LYS A 729 14.65 38.11 17.00
CA LYS A 729 15.21 37.62 15.74
C LYS A 729 14.19 36.85 14.90
N GLU A 730 13.34 36.00 15.53
CA GLU A 730 12.25 35.30 14.82
C GLU A 730 11.23 36.30 14.23
N VAL A 731 10.86 37.33 15.00
CA VAL A 731 9.97 38.39 14.48
C VAL A 731 10.62 39.14 13.33
N CYS A 732 11.93 39.45 13.41
CA CYS A 732 12.68 40.08 12.33
C CYS A 732 12.73 39.20 11.07
N ALA A 733 12.91 37.88 11.22
CA ALA A 733 12.93 36.95 10.10
C ALA A 733 11.54 36.87 9.43
N ARG A 734 10.45 36.74 10.20
CA ARG A 734 9.07 36.73 9.68
C ARG A 734 8.71 38.05 8.98
N ALA A 735 9.09 39.20 9.58
CA ALA A 735 8.86 40.50 8.96
C ALA A 735 9.58 40.66 7.62
N LYS A 736 10.79 40.12 7.51
CA LYS A 736 11.57 40.10 6.26
C LYS A 736 10.91 39.20 5.20
N GLU A 737 10.49 38.01 5.58
CA GLU A 737 9.92 37.00 4.66
C GLU A 737 8.52 37.39 4.16
N GLN A 738 7.64 37.84 5.07
CA GLN A 738 6.24 38.13 4.72
C GLN A 738 5.99 39.53 4.23
N LEU A 739 6.71 40.54 4.78
CA LEU A 739 6.49 41.96 4.49
C LEU A 739 7.65 42.60 3.71
N GLY A 740 8.79 41.90 3.55
CA GLY A 740 10.00 42.42 2.97
C GLY A 740 10.70 43.47 3.86
N ILE A 741 10.25 43.65 5.11
CA ILE A 741 10.76 44.67 6.03
C ILE A 741 12.00 44.16 6.77
N THR A 742 13.14 44.82 6.63
CA THR A 742 14.33 44.51 7.37
C THR A 742 14.28 45.21 8.74
N LEU A 743 13.75 44.52 9.77
CA LEU A 743 13.62 45.08 11.12
C LEU A 743 14.91 44.90 11.93
N HIS A 744 15.40 45.98 12.56
CA HIS A 744 16.49 45.96 13.52
C HIS A 744 16.02 46.43 14.89
N VAL A 745 16.10 45.55 15.91
CA VAL A 745 15.64 45.83 17.29
C VAL A 745 16.83 46.27 18.16
N ARG A 746 16.83 47.51 18.67
CA ARG A 746 17.88 48.01 19.59
C ARG A 746 17.87 47.28 20.92
N ASP A 747 19.03 47.14 21.57
CA ASP A 747 19.15 46.49 22.87
C ASP A 747 18.38 47.23 24.00
N SER A 748 18.13 48.53 23.88
CA SER A 748 17.25 49.27 24.79
C SER A 748 15.81 48.77 24.77
N VAL A 749 15.30 48.40 23.56
CA VAL A 749 13.96 47.79 23.42
C VAL A 749 13.92 46.43 24.03
N LYS A 750 14.94 45.59 23.78
CA LYS A 750 15.03 44.23 24.38
C LYS A 750 15.03 44.28 25.90
N LYS A 751 15.82 45.23 26.51
CA LYS A 751 15.84 45.45 27.97
C LYS A 751 14.47 45.88 28.50
N TYR A 752 13.78 46.78 27.80
CA TYR A 752 12.45 47.23 28.20
C TYR A 752 11.41 46.09 28.15
N ILE A 753 11.46 45.24 27.13
CA ILE A 753 10.60 44.07 27.03
C ILE A 753 10.86 43.11 28.19
N VAL A 754 12.13 42.87 28.59
CA VAL A 754 12.47 42.06 29.74
C VAL A 754 11.94 42.68 31.03
N GLU A 755 12.14 43.97 31.26
CA GLU A 755 11.67 44.66 32.47
C GLU A 755 10.13 44.63 32.61
N THR A 756 9.42 44.79 31.51
CA THR A 756 7.94 44.82 31.51
C THR A 756 7.33 43.42 31.56
N GLY A 757 7.98 42.42 30.93
CA GLY A 757 7.49 41.09 30.76
C GLY A 757 8.03 40.05 31.75
N THR A 758 8.89 40.44 32.70
CA THR A 758 9.46 39.48 33.68
C THR A 758 8.55 39.28 34.88
N ASP A 759 8.14 38.04 35.10
CA ASP A 759 7.53 37.57 36.36
C ASP A 759 8.27 36.31 36.80
N GLN A 760 8.86 36.37 37.99
CA GLN A 760 9.64 35.25 38.54
C GLN A 760 8.84 33.96 38.74
N LYS A 761 7.50 34.05 38.91
CA LYS A 761 6.61 32.91 39.08
C LYS A 761 6.29 32.18 37.79
N TYR A 762 6.24 32.92 36.65
CA TYR A 762 5.76 32.39 35.36
C TYR A 762 6.86 32.25 34.28
N GLY A 763 8.12 32.53 34.65
CA GLY A 763 9.30 32.33 33.80
C GLY A 763 9.25 33.13 32.48
N ALA A 764 9.55 32.52 31.35
CA ALA A 764 9.60 33.17 30.04
C ALA A 764 8.22 33.30 29.35
N ARG A 765 7.14 32.70 29.88
CA ARG A 765 5.80 32.71 29.25
C ARG A 765 5.23 34.14 29.09
N PRO A 766 5.34 35.04 30.07
CA PRO A 766 4.92 36.43 29.93
C PRO A 766 5.76 37.22 28.91
N LEU A 767 7.04 36.87 28.72
CA LEU A 767 7.92 37.52 27.75
C LEU A 767 7.41 37.39 26.29
N ARG A 768 6.83 36.28 25.94
CA ARG A 768 6.25 36.07 24.60
C ARG A 768 5.08 37.02 24.35
N ARG A 769 4.20 37.19 25.36
CA ARG A 769 3.12 38.19 25.29
C ARG A 769 3.65 39.61 25.24
N ALA A 770 4.72 39.91 26.01
CA ALA A 770 5.33 41.20 25.96
C ALA A 770 5.97 41.52 24.59
N VAL A 771 6.63 40.55 23.96
CA VAL A 771 7.13 40.69 22.58
C VAL A 771 5.98 40.94 21.61
N GLN A 772 4.91 40.17 21.71
CA GLN A 772 3.73 40.32 20.85
C GLN A 772 3.12 41.73 21.02
N ASN A 773 2.70 42.11 22.21
CA ASN A 773 2.00 43.38 22.42
C ASN A 773 2.89 44.64 22.21
N LEU A 774 4.17 44.53 22.56
CA LEU A 774 5.06 45.69 22.49
C LEU A 774 5.81 45.84 21.17
N LEU A 775 6.02 44.74 20.44
CA LEU A 775 6.79 44.75 19.19
C LEU A 775 5.92 44.35 17.95
N GLU A 776 5.22 43.22 18.00
CA GLU A 776 4.49 42.73 16.83
C GLU A 776 3.24 43.57 16.55
N ASP A 777 2.39 43.84 17.56
CA ASP A 777 1.17 44.64 17.40
C ASP A 777 1.50 46.05 16.99
N LYS A 778 2.50 46.67 17.61
CA LYS A 778 2.91 48.02 17.24
C LYS A 778 3.58 48.11 15.87
N LEU A 779 4.28 47.05 15.42
CA LEU A 779 4.80 46.97 14.06
C LEU A 779 3.65 46.89 13.07
N ALA A 780 2.65 46.05 13.36
CA ALA A 780 1.45 45.88 12.54
C ALA A 780 0.68 47.21 12.41
N GLU A 781 0.46 47.95 13.52
CA GLU A 781 -0.15 49.28 13.51
C GLU A 781 0.64 50.24 12.63
N ALA A 782 1.97 50.30 12.79
CA ALA A 782 2.82 51.21 12.01
C ALA A 782 2.83 50.89 10.49
N VAL A 783 2.62 49.64 10.11
CA VAL A 783 2.48 49.21 8.71
C VAL A 783 1.08 49.59 8.19
N LEU A 784 0.04 49.43 8.98
CA LEU A 784 -1.36 49.77 8.62
C LEU A 784 -1.55 51.29 8.49
N ASP A 785 -0.94 52.06 9.39
CA ASP A 785 -0.96 53.55 9.35
C ASP A 785 -0.10 54.11 8.23
N GLY A 786 0.61 53.30 7.46
CA GLY A 786 1.46 53.74 6.36
C GLY A 786 2.77 54.41 6.76
N THR A 787 3.09 54.41 8.06
CA THR A 787 4.36 54.95 8.61
C THR A 787 5.56 54.15 8.17
N ILE A 788 5.33 52.82 7.90
CA ILE A 788 6.33 51.91 7.40
C ILE A 788 5.79 51.29 6.08
N LYS A 789 6.59 51.43 5.02
CA LYS A 789 6.24 50.79 3.72
C LYS A 789 6.92 49.45 3.59
N ARG A 790 6.25 48.52 2.87
CA ARG A 790 6.83 47.22 2.54
C ARG A 790 8.17 47.39 1.79
N GLY A 791 9.15 46.57 2.14
CA GLY A 791 10.48 46.64 1.53
C GLY A 791 11.44 47.61 2.19
N GLN A 792 11.07 48.33 3.27
CA GLN A 792 11.92 49.27 3.96
C GLN A 792 12.78 48.64 5.07
N ALA A 793 13.95 49.23 5.32
CA ALA A 793 14.75 48.94 6.49
C ALA A 793 14.29 49.82 7.67
N VAL A 794 13.93 49.22 8.81
CA VAL A 794 13.32 49.91 9.95
C VAL A 794 14.08 49.56 11.23
N GLU A 795 14.32 50.59 12.07
CA GLU A 795 14.93 50.39 13.36
C GLU A 795 13.91 50.64 14.50
N ALA A 796 13.71 49.65 15.37
CA ALA A 796 12.89 49.80 16.56
C ALA A 796 13.74 50.37 17.72
N GLY A 797 13.39 51.58 18.17
CA GLY A 797 14.02 52.30 19.28
C GLY A 797 13.02 52.59 20.43
N LEU A 798 13.54 52.86 21.62
CA LEU A 798 12.73 53.20 22.80
C LEU A 798 12.75 54.73 23.00
N SER A 799 11.59 55.38 23.05
CA SER A 799 11.40 56.82 23.34
C SER A 799 10.25 57.00 24.34
N LYS A 800 10.51 57.63 25.51
CA LYS A 800 9.51 57.86 26.58
C LYS A 800 8.70 56.65 27.01
N LYS A 801 9.36 55.46 27.13
CA LYS A 801 8.77 54.15 27.42
C LYS A 801 7.82 53.60 26.32
N GLU A 802 7.87 54.16 25.12
CA GLU A 802 7.18 53.63 23.96
C GLU A 802 8.17 53.17 22.90
N ILE A 803 7.86 52.08 22.22
CA ILE A 803 8.64 51.60 21.08
C ILE A 803 8.20 52.36 19.84
N LYS A 804 9.17 53.07 19.21
CA LYS A 804 8.97 53.81 17.97
C LYS A 804 9.81 53.16 16.85
N PHE A 805 9.22 53.09 15.68
CA PHE A 805 9.88 52.58 14.48
C PHE A 805 10.40 53.74 13.64
N ILE A 806 11.67 53.74 13.38
CA ILE A 806 12.33 54.81 12.61
C ILE A 806 12.79 54.16 11.28
N PRO A 807 12.29 54.64 10.12
CA PRO A 807 12.78 54.18 8.84
C PRO A 807 14.26 54.55 8.69
N LYS A 808 15.11 53.56 8.39
CA LYS A 808 16.50 53.82 8.01
C LYS A 808 16.51 54.25 6.56
N THR A 809 16.78 55.56 6.32
CA THR A 809 17.12 56.04 4.97
C THR A 809 18.43 55.37 4.58
N THR A 810 18.34 54.48 3.58
CA THR A 810 19.51 53.94 2.87
C THR A 810 20.24 55.13 2.24
N LYS A 811 21.41 55.52 2.80
CA LYS A 811 22.35 56.33 2.09
C LYS A 811 23.02 55.55 1.00
#